data_335e3b3bf947f144f64559bf14bb69dc
#
_entry.id   335e3b3bf947f144f64559bf14bb69dc
#
_cell.length_a   1.000
_cell.length_b   1.000
_cell.length_c   1.000
_cell.angle_alpha   90.00
_cell.angle_beta   90.00
_cell.angle_gamma   90.00
#
_symmetry.space_group_name_H-M   'P 1'
#
loop_
_entity.id
_entity.type
_entity.pdbx_description
1 polymer ?
#
loop_
_entity_poly.entity_id
_entity_poly.type
_entity_poly.pdbx_seq_one_letter_code
_entity_poly.pdbx_strand_id
1 'polypeptide(L)'
;MADAAEAARSYGAVLRGDGLSRPDKLLHPIYLIYIQRTEIDDTHSFALLLFSVSIAYPSSSCHCKQLFIGIFSKITELQLTYPPKSSIIFYMFLQEREGTFLSRLSIETPGKAETVIAGLYRDIERRISASPPGLCPVDMSLSFLRLCHAQTCGKCVPCRIGLGQLTTLLEQVLDSTATPETIDLIEKTARVIQDTADCAIGYEAARMVLQGVQGFRDDYLSHVESGRCLFGWDHPVPCVALCPAGVDIPGYIALVRAGRYNDAVRLIRKDNPFPTVCGYVCEHPCEAHCRRSMVDDAVNICGIKRFACDHADNTTPPDSAPSTGKRIGIIGGGPGGLSAAYFLSLMGHQVVVYDQRPKLGGMLRYGIPDYRLPQDKLDADIDFILSTGIEVHTGVSIGRDISFAEIENQYDAVYISIGAHNDKKIGIPGEDAVGVHSAVQLLRDIGEGRVPDFKGKRVCVIGGGNVSMDATRTAIRLGASAVTCVYRRRVTDMTALAEEIEEAQSEGCQILSLQAPDHIETDETGRVTALWTRPQVIGSYGKDGRPRPYDADQPLLCTPCDVVIVAIGQSIDAKPFEQIAPVVRGKIHAESDAFVPNTPHVFAGGDAVTGPATVIRAVAAGKVAAANIDAHLGFRHVIKSDVEIPAPHLTNMPACGRIELRSRPAEECVGNFDLVKCGMTEQEVHQETSRCLRCDHFGYGIFKGGRSSKW
;
A
#
# COMPACT_ATOMS: atom_id res chain seq x y z
N MET A 1 20.86 -13.45 -53.19
CA MET A 1 20.37 -14.63 -52.42
C MET A 1 21.52 -15.44 -51.79
N ALA A 2 22.63 -15.65 -52.49
CA ALA A 2 23.80 -16.34 -51.92
C ALA A 2 24.41 -15.57 -50.74
N ASP A 3 24.55 -14.25 -50.87
CA ASP A 3 25.18 -13.40 -49.86
C ASP A 3 24.38 -13.25 -48.55
N ALA A 4 23.06 -13.34 -48.61
CA ALA A 4 22.20 -13.31 -47.42
C ALA A 4 22.24 -14.63 -46.62
N ALA A 5 22.44 -15.77 -47.34
CA ALA A 5 22.60 -17.07 -46.70
C ALA A 5 23.98 -17.25 -46.09
N GLU A 6 25.00 -16.55 -46.62
CA GLU A 6 26.36 -16.56 -46.10
C GLU A 6 26.50 -15.65 -44.89
N ALA A 7 25.82 -14.50 -44.89
CA ALA A 7 25.68 -13.62 -43.72
C ALA A 7 24.96 -14.29 -42.55
N ALA A 8 23.88 -15.05 -42.83
CA ALA A 8 23.17 -15.82 -41.79
C ALA A 8 23.98 -16.97 -41.22
N ARG A 9 24.83 -17.59 -42.05
CA ARG A 9 25.75 -18.67 -41.59
C ARG A 9 26.92 -18.11 -40.78
N SER A 10 27.48 -16.97 -41.14
CA SER A 10 28.53 -16.33 -40.35
C SER A 10 28.02 -15.82 -39.00
N TYR A 11 26.77 -15.36 -38.93
CA TYR A 11 26.13 -14.97 -37.65
C TYR A 11 25.76 -16.17 -36.77
N GLY A 12 25.37 -17.29 -37.37
CA GLY A 12 25.14 -18.52 -36.61
C GLY A 12 26.42 -19.11 -35.99
N ALA A 13 27.56 -18.91 -36.61
CA ALA A 13 28.86 -19.32 -36.06
C ALA A 13 29.38 -18.41 -34.92
N VAL A 14 29.10 -17.11 -34.99
CA VAL A 14 29.45 -16.16 -33.93
C VAL A 14 28.62 -16.35 -32.66
N LEU A 15 27.41 -16.95 -32.78
CA LEU A 15 26.54 -17.26 -31.65
C LEU A 15 26.71 -18.69 -31.12
N ARG A 16 27.41 -19.56 -31.85
CA ARG A 16 27.91 -20.82 -31.35
C ARG A 16 29.36 -20.59 -30.94
N GLY A 17 29.58 -20.25 -29.69
CA GLY A 17 30.94 -20.14 -29.15
C GLY A 17 31.66 -21.50 -29.27
N ASP A 18 32.41 -21.69 -30.35
CA ASP A 18 33.36 -22.79 -30.45
C ASP A 18 34.49 -22.55 -29.46
N GLY A 19 34.38 -23.14 -28.29
CA GLY A 19 35.47 -23.13 -27.32
C GLY A 19 35.14 -23.16 -25.83
N LEU A 20 34.09 -23.85 -25.40
CA LEU A 20 33.92 -24.15 -23.97
C LEU A 20 33.60 -25.64 -23.75
N SER A 21 34.64 -26.39 -23.48
CA SER A 21 34.57 -27.77 -23.00
C SER A 21 34.16 -27.82 -21.52
N ARG A 22 33.09 -28.59 -21.28
CA ARG A 22 32.52 -29.13 -20.03
C ARG A 22 31.43 -28.33 -19.34
N PRO A 23 30.29 -28.99 -19.06
CA PRO A 23 29.12 -28.40 -18.43
C PRO A 23 29.19 -28.64 -16.91
N ASP A 24 29.75 -27.68 -16.18
CA ASP A 24 29.48 -27.58 -14.76
C ASP A 24 29.74 -26.13 -14.29
N LYS A 25 28.67 -25.52 -13.85
CA LYS A 25 28.59 -24.19 -13.23
C LYS A 25 28.43 -23.01 -14.17
N LEU A 26 27.20 -22.53 -14.16
CA LEU A 26 26.65 -21.21 -14.46
C LEU A 26 25.49 -21.32 -15.45
N LEU A 27 24.29 -21.26 -14.91
CA LEU A 27 23.07 -20.98 -15.67
C LEU A 27 23.16 -19.56 -16.24
N HIS A 28 23.75 -19.44 -17.42
CA HIS A 28 23.52 -18.29 -18.28
C HIS A 28 22.29 -18.55 -19.13
N PRO A 29 21.39 -17.59 -19.30
CA PRO A 29 20.22 -17.76 -20.14
C PRO A 29 20.65 -17.99 -21.57
N ILE A 30 20.19 -19.10 -22.16
CA ILE A 30 20.41 -19.45 -23.57
C ILE A 30 19.43 -18.61 -24.39
N TYR A 31 19.94 -17.72 -25.23
CA TYR A 31 19.13 -16.99 -26.21
C TYR A 31 18.94 -17.89 -27.43
N LEU A 32 17.70 -18.31 -27.68
CA LEU A 32 17.32 -19.02 -28.91
C LEU A 32 16.76 -18.01 -29.91
N ILE A 33 17.47 -17.79 -31.00
CA ILE A 33 16.96 -17.05 -32.14
C ILE A 33 16.45 -18.09 -33.15
N TYR A 34 15.13 -18.14 -33.33
CA TYR A 34 14.51 -18.95 -34.36
C TYR A 34 14.29 -18.12 -35.62
N ILE A 35 14.88 -18.57 -36.74
CA ILE A 35 14.58 -18.02 -38.06
C ILE A 35 13.80 -19.11 -38.83
N GLN A 36 12.53 -18.90 -39.03
CA GLN A 36 11.68 -19.81 -39.75
C GLN A 36 11.53 -19.35 -41.19
N ARG A 37 11.87 -20.24 -42.14
CA ARG A 37 11.67 -20.05 -43.55
C ARG A 37 10.37 -20.74 -43.94
N THR A 38 9.40 -20.00 -44.44
CA THR A 38 8.24 -20.54 -45.15
C THR A 38 8.52 -20.59 -46.64
N GLU A 39 8.53 -21.78 -47.24
CA GLU A 39 8.52 -21.95 -48.67
C GLU A 39 7.09 -21.80 -49.15
N ILE A 40 6.88 -20.87 -50.09
CA ILE A 40 5.62 -20.72 -50.82
C ILE A 40 5.88 -21.13 -52.26
N ASP A 41 4.96 -21.93 -52.79
CA ASP A 41 4.97 -22.57 -54.08
C ASP A 41 5.08 -21.60 -55.26
N ASP A 42 5.80 -22.01 -56.29
CA ASP A 42 6.29 -21.26 -57.44
C ASP A 42 5.20 -20.98 -58.49
N THR A 43 4.31 -20.02 -58.31
CA THR A 43 3.54 -19.54 -59.46
C THR A 43 3.22 -18.06 -59.52
N HIS A 44 3.59 -17.21 -58.62
CA HIS A 44 3.56 -15.75 -58.83
C HIS A 44 4.64 -15.02 -58.03
N SER A 45 5.40 -14.16 -58.74
CA SER A 45 6.58 -13.44 -58.34
C SER A 45 6.39 -12.45 -57.19
N PHE A 46 6.28 -12.93 -55.95
CA PHE A 46 6.48 -12.10 -54.73
C PHE A 46 6.95 -13.00 -53.59
N ALA A 47 8.23 -12.89 -53.30
CA ALA A 47 8.79 -13.55 -52.10
C ALA A 47 8.56 -12.62 -50.87
N LEU A 48 7.72 -13.02 -49.96
CA LEU A 48 7.58 -12.38 -48.64
C LEU A 48 8.52 -13.08 -47.67
N LEU A 49 9.57 -12.40 -47.23
CA LEU A 49 10.45 -12.88 -46.16
C LEU A 49 9.91 -12.37 -44.84
N LEU A 50 9.31 -13.22 -44.03
CA LEU A 50 8.90 -12.95 -42.70
C LEU A 50 10.00 -13.39 -41.72
N PHE A 51 10.57 -12.43 -41.00
CA PHE A 51 11.49 -12.73 -39.90
C PHE A 51 10.76 -12.44 -38.56
N SER A 52 10.59 -13.44 -37.72
CA SER A 52 10.18 -13.25 -36.36
C SER A 52 11.38 -13.44 -35.42
N VAL A 53 11.67 -12.44 -34.63
CA VAL A 53 12.74 -12.51 -33.61
C VAL A 53 12.08 -12.51 -32.23
N SER A 54 12.13 -13.64 -31.54
CA SER A 54 11.67 -13.75 -30.16
C SER A 54 12.86 -13.65 -29.22
N ILE A 55 12.85 -12.66 -28.33
CA ILE A 55 13.88 -12.46 -27.30
C ILE A 55 13.22 -12.62 -25.94
N ALA A 56 13.64 -13.64 -25.17
CA ALA A 56 13.23 -13.78 -23.78
C ALA A 56 14.19 -12.97 -22.89
N TYR A 57 13.65 -12.03 -22.13
CA TYR A 57 14.44 -11.22 -21.18
C TYR A 57 14.48 -11.85 -19.80
N PRO A 58 15.66 -11.93 -19.17
CA PRO A 58 15.76 -11.80 -17.74
C PRO A 58 16.22 -10.37 -17.40
N SER A 59 15.40 -9.66 -16.64
CA SER A 59 15.65 -8.40 -15.93
C SER A 59 16.81 -7.50 -16.40
N SER A 60 16.43 -6.27 -16.75
CA SER A 60 17.22 -5.03 -16.77
C SER A 60 18.76 -5.14 -16.79
N SER A 61 19.38 -5.16 -17.96
CA SER A 61 20.73 -4.69 -18.11
C SER A 61 20.92 -3.90 -19.42
N CYS A 62 21.60 -2.78 -19.30
CA CYS A 62 21.83 -1.77 -20.34
C CYS A 62 22.51 -2.28 -21.63
N HIS A 63 23.16 -3.44 -21.60
CA HIS A 63 23.90 -4.01 -22.73
C HIS A 63 23.02 -4.55 -23.87
N CYS A 64 21.78 -4.95 -23.57
CA CYS A 64 20.86 -5.45 -24.58
C CYS A 64 20.37 -4.37 -25.56
N LYS A 65 20.28 -3.10 -25.11
CA LYS A 65 19.87 -1.98 -25.98
C LYS A 65 20.88 -1.69 -27.08
N GLN A 66 22.17 -1.82 -26.80
CA GLN A 66 23.23 -1.58 -27.79
C GLN A 66 23.29 -2.67 -28.87
N LEU A 67 23.01 -3.93 -28.50
CA LEU A 67 22.93 -5.04 -29.45
C LEU A 67 21.73 -4.87 -30.39
N PHE A 68 20.62 -4.38 -29.87
CA PHE A 68 19.39 -4.14 -30.64
C PHE A 68 19.58 -3.01 -31.66
N ILE A 69 20.24 -1.93 -31.29
CA ILE A 69 20.54 -0.81 -32.19
C ILE A 69 21.50 -1.24 -33.30
N GLY A 70 22.48 -2.10 -33.01
CA GLY A 70 23.42 -2.63 -33.99
C GLY A 70 22.77 -3.55 -35.04
N ILE A 71 21.80 -4.35 -34.65
CA ILE A 71 21.04 -5.22 -35.59
C ILE A 71 20.09 -4.34 -36.44
N PHE A 72 19.50 -3.30 -35.86
CA PHE A 72 18.58 -2.39 -36.54
C PHE A 72 19.28 -1.54 -37.61
N SER A 73 20.47 -1.03 -37.30
CA SER A 73 21.26 -0.22 -38.25
C SER A 73 21.69 -1.02 -39.49
N LYS A 74 21.99 -2.31 -39.33
CA LYS A 74 22.33 -3.18 -40.48
C LYS A 74 21.13 -3.64 -41.31
N ILE A 75 19.93 -3.75 -40.71
CA ILE A 75 18.70 -4.05 -41.47
C ILE A 75 18.29 -2.82 -42.28
N THR A 76 18.48 -1.62 -41.81
CA THR A 76 18.24 -0.37 -42.58
C THR A 76 19.24 -0.17 -43.68
N GLU A 77 20.50 -0.56 -43.53
CA GLU A 77 21.48 -0.53 -44.63
C GLU A 77 21.15 -1.48 -45.78
N LEU A 78 20.53 -2.63 -45.47
CA LEU A 78 20.05 -3.58 -46.48
C LEU A 78 18.85 -3.08 -47.29
N GLN A 79 18.06 -2.13 -46.79
CA GLN A 79 16.94 -1.49 -47.52
C GLN A 79 17.37 -0.43 -48.54
N LEU A 80 18.55 0.13 -48.38
CA LEU A 80 19.07 1.19 -49.27
C LEU A 80 19.63 0.67 -50.59
N THR A 81 19.75 -0.64 -50.80
CA THR A 81 20.35 -1.23 -51.99
C THR A 81 19.33 -1.77 -53.04
N TYR A 82 18.04 -1.56 -52.84
CA TYR A 82 16.98 -2.00 -53.78
C TYR A 82 16.13 -0.83 -54.29
N PRO A 83 15.72 -0.82 -55.56
CA PRO A 83 14.99 0.30 -56.18
C PRO A 83 13.52 0.38 -55.69
N PRO A 84 12.90 1.58 -55.71
CA PRO A 84 11.69 1.93 -54.97
C PRO A 84 10.38 1.50 -55.66
N LYS A 85 10.18 0.22 -55.93
CA LYS A 85 8.90 -0.31 -56.46
C LYS A 85 8.37 -1.56 -55.76
N SER A 86 8.86 -1.93 -54.62
CA SER A 86 8.25 -2.97 -53.78
C SER A 86 8.06 -2.42 -52.37
N SER A 87 6.81 -2.11 -52.04
CA SER A 87 6.43 -1.68 -50.70
C SER A 87 6.55 -2.88 -49.75
N ILE A 88 7.67 -2.97 -49.05
CA ILE A 88 7.80 -3.88 -47.90
C ILE A 88 7.13 -3.18 -46.72
N ILE A 89 5.92 -3.63 -46.37
CA ILE A 89 5.25 -3.13 -45.15
C ILE A 89 5.82 -3.93 -43.98
N PHE A 90 6.67 -3.25 -43.18
CA PHE A 90 7.12 -3.76 -41.91
C PHE A 90 6.06 -3.42 -40.85
N TYR A 91 5.30 -4.40 -40.38
CA TYR A 91 4.53 -4.27 -39.14
C TYR A 91 5.39 -4.73 -37.98
N MET A 92 5.95 -3.79 -37.18
CA MET A 92 6.48 -4.07 -35.87
C MET A 92 5.42 -3.70 -34.83
N PHE A 93 4.84 -4.68 -34.21
CA PHE A 93 4.12 -4.50 -32.95
C PHE A 93 5.12 -4.57 -31.78
N LEU A 94 5.56 -3.41 -31.29
CA LEU A 94 6.15 -3.29 -29.97
C LEU A 94 4.97 -3.05 -29.01
N GLN A 95 4.41 -4.10 -28.46
CA GLN A 95 3.64 -3.99 -27.22
C GLN A 95 4.63 -4.22 -26.08
N GLU A 96 5.02 -3.15 -25.40
CA GLU A 96 5.57 -3.25 -24.05
C GLU A 96 4.44 -3.74 -23.15
N ARG A 97 4.44 -5.03 -22.89
CA ARG A 97 3.72 -5.63 -21.77
C ARG A 97 4.78 -6.30 -20.91
N GLU A 98 4.79 -5.96 -19.66
CA GLU A 98 5.52 -6.71 -18.64
C GLU A 98 5.04 -8.16 -18.63
N GLY A 99 5.98 -9.08 -18.88
CA GLY A 99 5.81 -10.51 -18.67
C GLY A 99 5.16 -11.31 -19.80
N THR A 100 5.95 -12.14 -20.46
CA THR A 100 5.67 -13.25 -21.35
C THR A 100 5.39 -12.91 -22.81
N PHE A 101 6.44 -13.00 -23.63
CA PHE A 101 6.31 -13.15 -25.08
C PHE A 101 5.83 -14.57 -25.40
N LEU A 102 4.63 -14.67 -25.92
CA LEU A 102 4.13 -15.89 -26.53
C LEU A 102 4.49 -15.87 -28.02
N SER A 103 5.24 -16.86 -28.48
CA SER A 103 5.36 -17.14 -29.89
C SER A 103 4.00 -17.65 -30.39
N ARG A 104 3.15 -16.76 -30.82
CA ARG A 104 1.87 -17.12 -31.47
C ARG A 104 1.94 -16.73 -32.92
N LEU A 105 1.59 -17.64 -33.76
CA LEU A 105 1.13 -17.29 -35.11
C LEU A 105 0.05 -16.23 -34.93
N SER A 106 0.29 -15.00 -35.38
CA SER A 106 -0.76 -14.00 -35.48
C SER A 106 -1.73 -14.50 -36.52
N ILE A 107 -2.77 -15.18 -36.09
CA ILE A 107 -3.94 -15.37 -36.96
C ILE A 107 -4.59 -14.00 -36.93
N GLU A 108 -4.41 -13.25 -38.02
CA GLU A 108 -5.25 -12.11 -38.32
C GLU A 108 -6.67 -12.62 -38.54
N THR A 109 -7.42 -12.78 -37.48
CA THR A 109 -8.86 -12.60 -37.55
C THR A 109 -9.10 -11.20 -36.98
N PRO A 110 -9.00 -10.14 -37.82
CA PRO A 110 -9.06 -8.77 -37.31
C PRO A 110 -10.40 -8.57 -36.62
N GLY A 111 -10.35 -8.16 -35.39
CA GLY A 111 -11.47 -7.57 -34.69
C GLY A 111 -12.56 -8.50 -34.19
N LYS A 112 -12.71 -9.75 -34.62
CA LYS A 112 -13.87 -10.55 -34.20
C LYS A 112 -13.72 -11.05 -32.76
N ALA A 113 -12.58 -11.62 -32.40
CA ALA A 113 -12.32 -12.07 -31.04
C ALA A 113 -12.18 -10.87 -30.08
N GLU A 114 -11.49 -9.82 -30.50
CA GLU A 114 -11.36 -8.57 -29.75
C GLU A 114 -12.71 -7.87 -29.55
N THR A 115 -13.55 -7.82 -30.58
CA THR A 115 -14.92 -7.26 -30.49
C THR A 115 -15.78 -8.07 -29.53
N VAL A 116 -15.68 -9.40 -29.56
CA VAL A 116 -16.39 -10.29 -28.61
C VAL A 116 -15.89 -10.03 -27.19
N ILE A 117 -14.58 -10.00 -26.99
CA ILE A 117 -14.01 -9.74 -25.65
C ILE A 117 -14.39 -8.36 -25.13
N ALA A 118 -14.31 -7.31 -25.94
CA ALA A 118 -14.78 -5.98 -25.54
C ALA A 118 -16.28 -5.98 -25.19
N GLY A 119 -17.08 -6.79 -25.87
CA GLY A 119 -18.48 -7.03 -25.51
C GLY A 119 -18.63 -7.70 -24.15
N LEU A 120 -17.85 -8.76 -23.89
CA LEU A 120 -17.88 -9.49 -22.62
C LEU A 120 -17.41 -8.64 -21.43
N TYR A 121 -16.38 -7.81 -21.63
CA TYR A 121 -15.96 -6.84 -20.59
C TYR A 121 -17.07 -5.82 -20.32
N ARG A 122 -17.76 -5.29 -21.33
CA ARG A 122 -18.91 -4.40 -21.11
C ARG A 122 -20.06 -5.11 -20.39
N ASP A 123 -20.28 -6.38 -20.65
CA ASP A 123 -21.32 -7.14 -19.96
C ASP A 123 -20.93 -7.40 -18.49
N ILE A 124 -19.66 -7.63 -18.20
CA ILE A 124 -19.19 -7.76 -16.82
C ILE A 124 -19.19 -6.42 -16.08
N GLU A 125 -18.85 -5.30 -16.73
CA GLU A 125 -18.99 -3.95 -16.19
C GLU A 125 -20.45 -3.64 -15.81
N ARG A 126 -21.39 -3.98 -16.69
CA ARG A 126 -22.84 -3.84 -16.40
C ARG A 126 -23.24 -4.73 -15.21
N ARG A 127 -22.71 -5.95 -15.16
CA ARG A 127 -22.97 -6.87 -14.06
C ARG A 127 -22.39 -6.36 -12.74
N ILE A 128 -21.17 -5.83 -12.76
CA ILE A 128 -20.56 -5.16 -11.59
C ILE A 128 -21.43 -4.00 -11.12
N SER A 129 -21.89 -3.16 -12.05
CA SER A 129 -22.72 -2.00 -11.75
C SER A 129 -24.11 -2.36 -11.22
N ALA A 130 -24.65 -3.53 -11.61
CA ALA A 130 -25.96 -4.02 -11.21
C ALA A 130 -25.93 -5.08 -10.09
N SER A 131 -24.75 -5.55 -9.72
CA SER A 131 -24.61 -6.64 -8.76
C SER A 131 -24.55 -6.13 -7.33
N PRO A 132 -24.89 -6.98 -6.36
CA PRO A 132 -24.82 -6.65 -4.94
C PRO A 132 -23.42 -6.21 -4.52
N PRO A 133 -23.31 -5.32 -3.52
CA PRO A 133 -22.05 -4.99 -2.89
C PRO A 133 -21.38 -6.22 -2.33
N GLY A 134 -20.07 -6.14 -2.18
CA GLY A 134 -19.28 -7.30 -1.79
C GLY A 134 -19.24 -8.35 -2.90
N LEU A 135 -19.21 -7.91 -4.17
CA LEU A 135 -19.00 -8.79 -5.31
C LEU A 135 -17.91 -9.80 -4.99
N CYS A 136 -18.31 -11.06 -5.01
CA CYS A 136 -17.41 -12.17 -4.76
C CYS A 136 -16.40 -12.27 -5.92
N PRO A 137 -15.09 -12.15 -5.68
CA PRO A 137 -14.09 -12.25 -6.75
C PRO A 137 -14.09 -13.63 -7.41
N VAL A 138 -14.45 -14.69 -6.67
CA VAL A 138 -14.55 -16.05 -7.19
C VAL A 138 -15.72 -16.15 -8.18
N ASP A 139 -16.91 -15.66 -7.79
CA ASP A 139 -18.11 -15.67 -8.65
C ASP A 139 -17.92 -14.78 -9.89
N MET A 140 -17.25 -13.64 -9.73
CA MET A 140 -16.90 -12.77 -10.84
C MET A 140 -16.00 -13.47 -11.85
N SER A 141 -14.93 -14.08 -11.38
CA SER A 141 -13.99 -14.84 -12.21
C SER A 141 -14.69 -15.98 -12.92
N LEU A 142 -15.52 -16.74 -12.20
CA LEU A 142 -16.32 -17.85 -12.77
C LEU A 142 -17.32 -17.36 -13.82
N SER A 143 -18.02 -16.27 -13.55
CA SER A 143 -19.00 -15.71 -14.45
C SER A 143 -18.40 -15.27 -15.78
N PHE A 144 -17.27 -14.55 -15.73
CA PHE A 144 -16.54 -14.13 -16.92
C PHE A 144 -15.97 -15.34 -17.69
N LEU A 145 -15.40 -16.30 -16.96
CA LEU A 145 -14.90 -17.54 -17.52
C LEU A 145 -15.99 -18.31 -18.30
N ARG A 146 -17.20 -18.42 -17.73
CA ARG A 146 -18.35 -19.07 -18.40
C ARG A 146 -18.79 -18.31 -19.64
N LEU A 147 -18.82 -16.96 -19.61
CA LEU A 147 -19.14 -16.15 -20.78
C LEU A 147 -18.11 -16.36 -21.89
N CYS A 148 -16.82 -16.37 -21.57
CA CYS A 148 -15.76 -16.65 -22.53
C CYS A 148 -15.84 -18.09 -23.04
N HIS A 149 -16.06 -19.08 -22.17
CA HIS A 149 -16.17 -20.49 -22.55
C HIS A 149 -17.31 -20.72 -23.57
N ALA A 150 -18.45 -20.06 -23.38
CA ALA A 150 -19.56 -20.11 -24.33
C ALA A 150 -19.24 -19.52 -25.72
N GLN A 151 -18.21 -18.67 -25.83
CA GLN A 151 -17.77 -18.06 -27.10
C GLN A 151 -16.58 -18.77 -27.74
N THR A 152 -16.08 -19.86 -27.15
CA THR A 152 -14.92 -20.57 -27.68
C THR A 152 -15.22 -21.27 -28.99
N CYS A 153 -14.25 -21.30 -29.91
CA CYS A 153 -14.36 -22.04 -31.13
C CYS A 153 -14.02 -23.54 -31.00
N GLY A 154 -13.56 -23.98 -29.80
CA GLY A 154 -13.21 -25.37 -29.51
C GLY A 154 -11.94 -25.93 -30.19
N LYS A 155 -11.16 -25.11 -30.89
CA LYS A 155 -9.98 -25.58 -31.64
C LYS A 155 -8.81 -25.93 -30.75
N CYS A 156 -8.41 -25.02 -29.85
CA CYS A 156 -7.22 -25.24 -29.01
C CYS A 156 -7.57 -25.98 -27.71
N VAL A 157 -6.61 -26.79 -27.23
CA VAL A 157 -6.76 -27.57 -26.01
C VAL A 157 -7.00 -26.69 -24.77
N PRO A 158 -6.29 -25.56 -24.60
CA PRO A 158 -6.52 -24.67 -23.46
C PRO A 158 -7.96 -24.21 -23.32
N CYS A 159 -8.64 -23.83 -24.42
CA CYS A 159 -10.05 -23.46 -24.37
C CYS A 159 -10.95 -24.69 -24.17
N ARG A 160 -10.73 -25.74 -24.96
CA ARG A 160 -11.62 -26.91 -25.00
C ARG A 160 -11.64 -27.70 -23.70
N ILE A 161 -10.48 -27.82 -23.00
CA ILE A 161 -10.34 -28.59 -21.78
C ILE A 161 -10.04 -27.68 -20.59
N GLY A 162 -9.09 -26.76 -20.73
CA GLY A 162 -8.58 -25.97 -19.62
C GLY A 162 -9.60 -25.02 -19.01
N LEU A 163 -10.44 -24.34 -19.83
CA LEU A 163 -11.49 -23.48 -19.30
C LEU A 163 -12.56 -24.28 -18.53
N GLY A 164 -12.87 -25.50 -18.99
CA GLY A 164 -13.77 -26.39 -18.26
C GLY A 164 -13.21 -26.83 -16.90
N GLN A 165 -11.91 -27.15 -16.85
CA GLN A 165 -11.21 -27.46 -15.60
C GLN A 165 -11.21 -26.27 -14.64
N LEU A 166 -10.88 -25.08 -15.11
CA LEU A 166 -10.95 -23.86 -14.29
C LEU A 166 -12.37 -23.61 -13.77
N THR A 167 -13.40 -23.84 -14.60
CA THR A 167 -14.80 -23.73 -14.19
C THR A 167 -15.07 -24.63 -12.99
N THR A 168 -14.73 -25.91 -13.10
CA THR A 168 -14.95 -26.88 -12.03
C THR A 168 -14.20 -26.53 -10.74
N LEU A 169 -12.94 -26.09 -10.86
CA LEU A 169 -12.14 -25.69 -9.69
C LEU A 169 -12.72 -24.45 -8.98
N LEU A 170 -13.20 -23.46 -9.74
CA LEU A 170 -13.85 -22.28 -9.16
C LEU A 170 -15.21 -22.62 -8.53
N GLU A 171 -15.96 -23.54 -9.12
CA GLU A 171 -17.20 -24.07 -8.53
C GLU A 171 -16.91 -24.76 -7.19
N GLN A 172 -15.86 -25.59 -7.10
CA GLN A 172 -15.44 -26.20 -5.85
C GLN A 172 -15.12 -25.17 -4.75
N VAL A 173 -14.51 -24.05 -5.11
CA VAL A 173 -14.27 -22.96 -4.15
C VAL A 173 -15.58 -22.33 -3.68
N LEU A 174 -16.53 -22.07 -4.59
CA LEU A 174 -17.84 -21.50 -4.24
C LEU A 174 -18.70 -22.46 -3.40
N ASP A 175 -18.59 -23.76 -3.67
CA ASP A 175 -19.33 -24.81 -2.95
C ASP A 175 -18.63 -25.26 -1.67
N SER A 176 -17.52 -24.62 -1.29
CA SER A 176 -16.73 -24.96 -0.09
C SER A 176 -16.24 -26.40 -0.03
N THR A 177 -16.03 -27.01 -1.20
CA THR A 177 -15.47 -28.36 -1.34
C THR A 177 -14.00 -28.36 -1.71
N ALA A 178 -13.44 -27.16 -1.98
CA ALA A 178 -12.03 -26.96 -2.30
C ALA A 178 -11.15 -27.00 -1.05
N THR A 179 -9.83 -27.17 -1.31
CA THR A 179 -8.79 -27.04 -0.30
C THR A 179 -7.86 -25.87 -0.64
N PRO A 180 -6.98 -25.39 0.24
CA PRO A 180 -6.00 -24.35 -0.09
C PRO A 180 -5.15 -24.69 -1.32
N GLU A 181 -4.79 -25.97 -1.50
CA GLU A 181 -4.02 -26.43 -2.67
C GLU A 181 -4.84 -26.32 -3.96
N THR A 182 -6.17 -26.34 -3.89
CA THR A 182 -7.04 -26.09 -5.04
C THR A 182 -6.86 -24.66 -5.57
N ILE A 183 -6.63 -23.68 -4.69
CA ILE A 183 -6.38 -22.29 -5.08
C ILE A 183 -5.06 -22.18 -5.85
N ASP A 184 -4.01 -22.86 -5.40
CA ASP A 184 -2.73 -22.92 -6.09
C ASP A 184 -2.87 -23.60 -7.48
N LEU A 185 -3.71 -24.63 -7.55
CA LEU A 185 -4.01 -25.32 -8.81
C LEU A 185 -4.76 -24.42 -9.78
N ILE A 186 -5.72 -23.61 -9.29
CA ILE A 186 -6.44 -22.61 -10.11
C ILE A 186 -5.43 -21.63 -10.69
N GLU A 187 -4.55 -21.04 -9.87
CA GLU A 187 -3.53 -20.09 -10.32
C GLU A 187 -2.62 -20.71 -11.38
N LYS A 188 -2.09 -21.90 -11.11
CA LYS A 188 -1.22 -22.62 -12.06
C LYS A 188 -1.92 -22.95 -13.36
N THR A 189 -3.16 -23.43 -13.31
CA THR A 189 -3.95 -23.80 -14.49
C THR A 189 -4.29 -22.57 -15.32
N ALA A 190 -4.72 -21.48 -14.67
CA ALA A 190 -5.02 -20.24 -15.34
C ALA A 190 -3.78 -19.65 -16.03
N ARG A 191 -2.59 -19.71 -15.40
CA ARG A 191 -1.33 -19.28 -15.99
C ARG A 191 -0.99 -20.09 -17.26
N VAL A 192 -1.11 -21.40 -17.21
CA VAL A 192 -0.86 -22.27 -18.37
C VAL A 192 -1.82 -21.93 -19.51
N ILE A 193 -3.10 -21.71 -19.23
CA ILE A 193 -4.08 -21.35 -20.27
C ILE A 193 -3.79 -19.96 -20.85
N GLN A 194 -3.46 -18.99 -20.01
CA GLN A 194 -3.07 -17.65 -20.45
C GLN A 194 -1.90 -17.72 -21.42
N ASP A 195 -0.92 -18.57 -21.12
CA ASP A 195 0.32 -18.69 -21.91
C ASP A 195 0.18 -19.53 -23.18
N THR A 196 -0.82 -20.38 -23.29
CA THR A 196 -0.94 -21.38 -24.36
C THR A 196 -2.23 -21.30 -25.20
N ALA A 197 -3.22 -20.49 -24.82
CA ALA A 197 -4.43 -20.33 -25.61
C ALA A 197 -4.17 -19.53 -26.91
N ASP A 198 -4.76 -19.91 -28.05
CA ASP A 198 -4.45 -19.36 -29.36
C ASP A 198 -5.09 -17.98 -29.65
N CYS A 199 -6.05 -17.52 -28.83
CA CYS A 199 -6.76 -16.27 -29.09
C CYS A 199 -7.21 -15.56 -27.81
N ALA A 200 -7.64 -14.31 -27.96
CA ALA A 200 -8.08 -13.44 -26.88
C ALA A 200 -9.13 -14.06 -25.96
N ILE A 201 -10.05 -14.86 -26.48
CA ILE A 201 -11.11 -15.48 -25.66
C ILE A 201 -10.51 -16.37 -24.57
N GLY A 202 -9.51 -17.20 -24.93
CA GLY A 202 -8.88 -18.11 -23.98
C GLY A 202 -7.97 -17.42 -22.98
N TYR A 203 -7.05 -16.57 -23.46
CA TYR A 203 -6.08 -15.94 -22.53
C TYR A 203 -6.72 -14.84 -21.67
N GLU A 204 -7.74 -14.12 -22.14
CA GLU A 204 -8.46 -13.13 -21.31
C GLU A 204 -9.34 -13.80 -20.24
N ALA A 205 -9.98 -14.95 -20.59
CA ALA A 205 -10.68 -15.74 -19.60
C ALA A 205 -9.76 -16.17 -18.44
N ALA A 206 -8.57 -16.66 -18.79
CA ALA A 206 -7.58 -17.07 -17.80
C ALA A 206 -6.97 -15.89 -17.05
N ARG A 207 -6.75 -14.76 -17.72
CA ARG A 207 -6.26 -13.51 -17.10
C ARG A 207 -7.20 -13.01 -16.02
N MET A 208 -8.52 -12.99 -16.26
CA MET A 208 -9.50 -12.59 -15.24
C MET A 208 -9.43 -13.50 -14.02
N VAL A 209 -9.26 -14.80 -14.19
CA VAL A 209 -9.10 -15.73 -13.06
C VAL A 209 -7.82 -15.47 -12.30
N LEU A 210 -6.70 -15.20 -12.99
CA LEU A 210 -5.43 -14.85 -12.35
C LEU A 210 -5.53 -13.56 -11.55
N GLN A 211 -6.13 -12.52 -12.10
CA GLN A 211 -6.37 -11.27 -11.37
C GLN A 211 -7.23 -11.49 -10.11
N GLY A 212 -8.25 -12.35 -10.23
CA GLY A 212 -9.07 -12.75 -9.07
C GLY A 212 -8.26 -13.44 -7.99
N VAL A 213 -7.52 -14.49 -8.34
CA VAL A 213 -6.73 -15.27 -7.36
C VAL A 213 -5.60 -14.45 -6.76
N GLN A 214 -4.86 -13.70 -7.58
CA GLN A 214 -3.69 -12.95 -7.10
C GLN A 214 -4.08 -11.70 -6.31
N GLY A 215 -5.11 -10.98 -6.75
CA GLY A 215 -5.56 -9.76 -6.11
C GLY A 215 -6.44 -9.98 -4.87
N PHE A 216 -7.12 -11.13 -4.76
CA PHE A 216 -8.12 -11.38 -3.73
C PHE A 216 -7.98 -12.79 -3.11
N ARG A 217 -6.75 -13.25 -2.94
CA ARG A 217 -6.46 -14.59 -2.43
C ARG A 217 -7.14 -14.89 -1.10
N ASP A 218 -7.25 -13.89 -0.23
CA ASP A 218 -7.91 -14.02 1.08
C ASP A 218 -9.41 -14.33 0.93
N ASP A 219 -10.08 -13.75 -0.07
CA ASP A 219 -11.48 -14.06 -0.37
C ASP A 219 -11.64 -15.52 -0.84
N TYR A 220 -10.70 -16.03 -1.65
CA TYR A 220 -10.70 -17.45 -2.07
C TYR A 220 -10.49 -18.39 -0.89
N LEU A 221 -9.52 -18.09 -0.01
CA LEU A 221 -9.28 -18.85 1.22
C LEU A 221 -10.50 -18.81 2.15
N SER A 222 -11.15 -17.66 2.30
CA SER A 222 -12.34 -17.51 3.11
C SER A 222 -13.51 -18.37 2.61
N HIS A 223 -13.67 -18.53 1.29
CA HIS A 223 -14.64 -19.48 0.74
C HIS A 223 -14.32 -20.93 1.11
N VAL A 224 -13.05 -21.31 1.07
CA VAL A 224 -12.60 -22.66 1.46
C VAL A 224 -12.90 -22.93 2.94
N GLU A 225 -12.65 -21.94 3.80
CA GLU A 225 -12.78 -22.10 5.26
C GLU A 225 -14.23 -21.95 5.76
N SER A 226 -15.02 -21.09 5.13
CA SER A 226 -16.32 -20.66 5.69
C SER A 226 -17.47 -20.55 4.68
N GLY A 227 -17.24 -20.89 3.42
CA GLY A 227 -18.26 -20.87 2.38
C GLY A 227 -18.66 -19.50 1.87
N ARG A 228 -17.93 -18.44 2.21
CA ARG A 228 -18.20 -17.07 1.76
C ARG A 228 -16.95 -16.21 1.78
N CYS A 229 -16.88 -15.22 0.90
CA CYS A 229 -15.86 -14.19 1.00
C CYS A 229 -16.16 -13.22 2.15
N LEU A 230 -15.17 -12.42 2.54
CA LEU A 230 -15.28 -11.44 3.62
C LEU A 230 -15.69 -12.06 4.96
N PHE A 231 -15.26 -13.30 5.21
CA PHE A 231 -15.51 -13.96 6.49
C PHE A 231 -14.80 -13.23 7.62
N GLY A 232 -15.52 -12.97 8.72
CA GLY A 232 -15.00 -12.27 9.90
C GLY A 232 -14.93 -10.74 9.75
N TRP A 233 -15.37 -10.18 8.64
CA TRP A 233 -15.52 -8.73 8.52
C TRP A 233 -16.89 -8.29 9.05
N ASP A 234 -16.89 -7.23 9.85
CA ASP A 234 -18.10 -6.65 10.44
C ASP A 234 -19.03 -6.02 9.40
N HIS A 235 -18.43 -5.58 8.28
CA HIS A 235 -19.13 -4.91 7.19
C HIS A 235 -18.93 -5.61 5.85
N PRO A 236 -19.99 -5.70 5.05
CA PRO A 236 -19.91 -6.39 3.75
C PRO A 236 -19.17 -5.56 2.68
N VAL A 237 -18.94 -4.28 2.90
CA VAL A 237 -18.24 -3.38 1.97
C VAL A 237 -16.74 -3.44 2.24
N PRO A 238 -15.91 -3.94 1.32
CA PRO A 238 -14.51 -4.19 1.57
C PRO A 238 -13.72 -3.00 2.09
N CYS A 239 -13.91 -1.83 1.48
CA CYS A 239 -13.19 -0.62 1.91
C CYS A 239 -13.62 -0.14 3.30
N VAL A 240 -14.87 -0.37 3.72
CA VAL A 240 -15.35 -0.08 5.08
C VAL A 240 -14.80 -1.09 6.06
N ALA A 241 -14.87 -2.38 5.73
CA ALA A 241 -14.39 -3.47 6.57
C ALA A 241 -12.88 -3.39 6.86
N LEU A 242 -12.09 -3.01 5.88
CA LEU A 242 -10.64 -2.83 6.03
C LEU A 242 -10.23 -1.52 6.67
N CYS A 243 -11.13 -0.55 6.76
CA CYS A 243 -10.87 0.66 7.50
C CYS A 243 -10.95 0.38 9.01
N PRO A 244 -9.87 0.48 9.79
CA PRO A 244 -9.94 0.20 11.23
C PRO A 244 -10.99 1.02 11.98
N ALA A 245 -11.26 2.26 11.53
CA ALA A 245 -12.30 3.12 12.12
C ALA A 245 -13.71 2.88 11.55
N GLY A 246 -13.85 2.03 10.51
CA GLY A 246 -15.15 1.71 9.90
C GLY A 246 -15.80 2.90 9.18
N VAL A 247 -15.01 3.78 8.56
CA VAL A 247 -15.52 4.99 7.88
C VAL A 247 -16.39 4.61 6.70
N ASP A 248 -17.53 5.29 6.53
CA ASP A 248 -18.42 5.13 5.37
C ASP A 248 -17.79 5.71 4.10
N ILE A 249 -16.90 4.93 3.50
CA ILE A 249 -16.10 5.36 2.34
C ILE A 249 -16.95 5.57 1.09
N PRO A 250 -17.83 4.64 0.67
CA PRO A 250 -18.68 4.88 -0.50
C PRO A 250 -19.60 6.09 -0.33
N GLY A 251 -20.07 6.33 0.90
CA GLY A 251 -20.92 7.46 1.23
C GLY A 251 -20.23 8.79 1.00
N TYR A 252 -19.04 8.98 1.58
CA TYR A 252 -18.35 10.26 1.38
C TYR A 252 -17.82 10.44 -0.05
N ILE A 253 -17.44 9.37 -0.76
CA ILE A 253 -17.07 9.47 -2.18
C ILE A 253 -18.26 9.96 -3.02
N ALA A 254 -19.47 9.49 -2.73
CA ALA A 254 -20.67 9.95 -3.40
C ALA A 254 -20.96 11.44 -3.15
N LEU A 255 -20.73 11.90 -1.92
CA LEU A 255 -20.87 13.30 -1.53
C LEU A 255 -19.83 14.19 -2.23
N VAL A 256 -18.57 13.75 -2.28
CA VAL A 256 -17.50 14.46 -3.02
C VAL A 256 -17.85 14.55 -4.50
N ARG A 257 -18.33 13.48 -5.12
CA ARG A 257 -18.79 13.48 -6.52
C ARG A 257 -19.94 14.47 -6.77
N ALA A 258 -20.77 14.69 -5.76
CA ALA A 258 -21.88 15.66 -5.82
C ALA A 258 -21.45 17.10 -5.47
N GLY A 259 -20.16 17.37 -5.23
CA GLY A 259 -19.66 18.69 -4.80
C GLY A 259 -20.03 19.06 -3.35
N ARG A 260 -20.50 18.08 -2.54
CA ARG A 260 -20.94 18.29 -1.15
C ARG A 260 -19.80 17.99 -0.17
N TYR A 261 -18.71 18.79 -0.24
CA TYR A 261 -17.47 18.52 0.51
C TYR A 261 -17.66 18.64 2.02
N ASN A 262 -18.44 19.62 2.50
CA ASN A 262 -18.75 19.78 3.93
C ASN A 262 -19.49 18.56 4.49
N ASP A 263 -20.45 18.03 3.75
CA ASP A 263 -21.20 16.83 4.14
C ASP A 263 -20.31 15.58 4.11
N ALA A 264 -19.40 15.50 3.14
CA ALA A 264 -18.43 14.40 3.08
C ALA A 264 -17.53 14.38 4.32
N VAL A 265 -16.99 15.54 4.71
CA VAL A 265 -16.15 15.65 5.92
C VAL A 265 -16.98 15.38 7.18
N ARG A 266 -18.21 15.85 7.27
CA ARG A 266 -19.13 15.55 8.38
C ARG A 266 -19.40 14.05 8.49
N LEU A 267 -19.63 13.37 7.38
CA LEU A 267 -19.82 11.92 7.35
C LEU A 267 -18.57 11.16 7.80
N ILE A 268 -17.37 11.60 7.38
CA ILE A 268 -16.12 10.99 7.81
C ILE A 268 -15.93 11.17 9.32
N ARG A 269 -16.22 12.34 9.87
CA ARG A 269 -16.05 12.66 11.30
C ARG A 269 -16.96 11.87 12.24
N LYS A 270 -18.02 11.27 11.73
CA LYS A 270 -18.81 10.29 12.47
C LYS A 270 -17.95 9.12 13.00
N ASP A 271 -16.92 8.74 12.27
CA ASP A 271 -16.09 7.58 12.57
C ASP A 271 -14.60 7.93 12.74
N ASN A 272 -14.17 9.07 12.22
CA ASN A 272 -12.77 9.51 12.24
C ASN A 272 -12.68 11.04 12.43
N PRO A 273 -12.30 11.52 13.61
CA PRO A 273 -12.18 12.96 13.90
C PRO A 273 -10.94 13.63 13.29
N PHE A 274 -10.03 12.84 12.67
CA PHE A 274 -8.85 13.31 11.97
C PHE A 274 -8.95 13.09 10.44
N PRO A 275 -9.98 13.60 9.77
CA PRO A 275 -10.15 13.37 8.35
C PRO A 275 -9.04 13.99 7.51
N THR A 276 -8.58 15.20 7.88
CA THR A 276 -7.52 15.93 7.18
C THR A 276 -6.19 15.18 7.34
N VAL A 277 -5.76 14.91 8.57
CA VAL A 277 -4.54 14.13 8.86
C VAL A 277 -4.53 12.82 8.07
N CYS A 278 -5.63 12.05 8.13
CA CYS A 278 -5.74 10.80 7.38
C CYS A 278 -5.81 10.98 5.85
N GLY A 279 -6.13 12.17 5.36
CA GLY A 279 -6.02 12.51 3.94
C GLY A 279 -4.57 12.67 3.47
N TYR A 280 -3.67 13.04 4.38
CA TYR A 280 -2.26 13.27 4.08
C TYR A 280 -1.36 12.06 4.37
N VAL A 281 -1.61 11.31 5.45
CA VAL A 281 -0.63 10.31 5.95
C VAL A 281 -1.20 8.92 6.24
N CYS A 282 -2.45 8.62 5.86
CA CYS A 282 -3.03 7.30 6.05
C CYS A 282 -2.36 6.28 5.10
N GLU A 283 -2.04 5.08 5.61
CA GLU A 283 -1.56 3.95 4.79
C GLU A 283 -2.65 3.30 3.93
N HIS A 284 -3.86 3.86 3.90
CA HIS A 284 -5.03 3.51 3.08
C HIS A 284 -5.31 2.00 2.92
N PRO A 285 -5.40 1.20 4.01
CA PRO A 285 -5.67 -0.24 3.90
C PRO A 285 -7.01 -0.55 3.20
N CYS A 286 -7.92 0.42 3.17
CA CYS A 286 -9.19 0.33 2.46
C CYS A 286 -9.06 0.13 0.94
N GLU A 287 -7.93 0.50 0.33
CA GLU A 287 -7.68 0.37 -1.10
C GLU A 287 -7.26 -1.06 -1.48
N ALA A 288 -6.64 -1.82 -0.56
CA ALA A 288 -6.08 -3.13 -0.84
C ALA A 288 -7.09 -4.15 -1.41
N HIS A 289 -8.36 -4.07 -0.99
CA HIS A 289 -9.43 -4.95 -1.48
C HIS A 289 -10.54 -4.19 -2.21
N CYS A 290 -10.21 -3.03 -2.77
CA CYS A 290 -11.18 -2.28 -3.57
C CYS A 290 -11.60 -3.09 -4.79
N ARG A 291 -12.90 -3.38 -4.94
CA ARG A 291 -13.42 -4.21 -6.05
C ARG A 291 -13.24 -3.56 -7.41
N ARG A 292 -12.94 -2.28 -7.46
CA ARG A 292 -12.59 -1.60 -8.71
C ARG A 292 -11.32 -2.20 -9.35
N SER A 293 -10.41 -2.77 -8.56
CA SER A 293 -9.22 -3.48 -9.06
C SER A 293 -9.53 -4.64 -10.01
N MET A 294 -10.77 -5.13 -10.04
CA MET A 294 -11.19 -6.12 -11.05
C MET A 294 -11.48 -5.51 -12.42
N VAL A 295 -11.64 -4.19 -12.51
CA VAL A 295 -11.89 -3.47 -13.78
C VAL A 295 -10.60 -2.85 -14.31
N ASP A 296 -9.95 -2.06 -13.44
CA ASP A 296 -8.67 -1.40 -13.71
C ASP A 296 -7.81 -1.41 -12.43
N ASP A 297 -7.78 -0.32 -11.65
CA ASP A 297 -7.02 -0.17 -10.42
C ASP A 297 -7.92 0.20 -9.25
N ALA A 298 -7.47 0.02 -8.01
CA ALA A 298 -8.17 0.49 -6.82
C ALA A 298 -8.47 2.00 -6.91
N VAL A 299 -9.60 2.43 -6.37
CA VAL A 299 -9.92 3.86 -6.25
C VAL A 299 -8.94 4.53 -5.30
N ASN A 300 -8.42 5.70 -5.66
CA ASN A 300 -7.59 6.53 -4.78
C ASN A 300 -8.43 7.18 -3.68
N ILE A 301 -8.80 6.38 -2.70
CA ILE A 301 -9.70 6.73 -1.59
C ILE A 301 -9.07 7.82 -0.72
N CYS A 302 -7.76 7.72 -0.49
CA CYS A 302 -7.02 8.68 0.34
C CYS A 302 -6.96 10.06 -0.33
N GLY A 303 -6.68 10.11 -1.64
CA GLY A 303 -6.65 11.36 -2.41
C GLY A 303 -8.02 12.06 -2.47
N ILE A 304 -9.11 11.30 -2.64
CA ILE A 304 -10.47 11.85 -2.60
C ILE A 304 -10.79 12.45 -1.22
N LYS A 305 -10.42 11.75 -0.14
CA LYS A 305 -10.62 12.25 1.23
C LYS A 305 -9.85 13.54 1.47
N ARG A 306 -8.59 13.60 1.06
CA ARG A 306 -7.76 14.80 1.14
C ARG A 306 -8.41 15.96 0.40
N PHE A 307 -8.84 15.74 -0.84
CA PHE A 307 -9.51 16.76 -1.63
C PHE A 307 -10.75 17.32 -0.90
N ALA A 308 -11.59 16.44 -0.34
CA ALA A 308 -12.77 16.86 0.42
C ALA A 308 -12.40 17.78 1.60
N CYS A 309 -11.36 17.39 2.37
CA CYS A 309 -10.89 18.17 3.52
C CYS A 309 -10.27 19.51 3.11
N ASP A 310 -9.54 19.55 2.00
CA ASP A 310 -8.90 20.78 1.51
C ASP A 310 -9.91 21.78 0.92
N HIS A 311 -11.15 21.34 0.57
CA HIS A 311 -12.21 22.16 -0.03
C HIS A 311 -13.46 22.31 0.86
N ALA A 312 -13.45 21.80 2.08
CA ALA A 312 -14.53 21.99 3.03
C ALA A 312 -14.35 23.33 3.77
N ASP A 313 -15.31 24.25 3.60
CA ASP A 313 -15.18 25.62 4.11
C ASP A 313 -15.70 25.78 5.55
N ASN A 314 -16.72 25.03 5.94
CA ASN A 314 -17.38 25.23 7.23
C ASN A 314 -17.91 23.91 7.80
N THR A 315 -17.18 23.36 8.75
CA THR A 315 -17.58 22.14 9.45
C THR A 315 -17.74 22.45 10.93
N THR A 316 -18.99 22.70 11.37
CA THR A 316 -19.30 22.79 12.80
C THR A 316 -19.37 21.40 13.42
N PRO A 317 -18.92 21.21 14.66
CA PRO A 317 -19.12 19.95 15.37
C PRO A 317 -20.62 19.66 15.52
N PRO A 318 -21.03 18.39 15.53
CA PRO A 318 -22.42 18.02 15.82
C PRO A 318 -22.76 18.41 17.26
N ASP A 319 -24.07 18.64 17.53
CA ASP A 319 -24.55 18.85 18.87
C ASP A 319 -24.22 17.66 19.76
N SER A 320 -23.70 17.92 20.94
CA SER A 320 -23.44 16.88 21.95
C SER A 320 -24.74 16.40 22.59
N ALA A 321 -24.76 15.15 23.02
CA ALA A 321 -25.82 14.62 23.84
C ALA A 321 -25.95 15.43 25.15
N PRO A 322 -27.11 15.40 25.83
CA PRO A 322 -27.28 16.03 27.14
C PRO A 322 -26.20 15.59 28.13
N SER A 323 -25.78 16.49 29.01
CA SER A 323 -24.72 16.19 29.98
C SER A 323 -25.06 14.95 30.82
N THR A 324 -24.14 14.01 30.86
CA THR A 324 -24.23 12.80 31.68
C THR A 324 -23.83 13.02 33.15
N GLY A 325 -23.20 14.15 33.45
CA GLY A 325 -22.61 14.44 34.75
C GLY A 325 -21.33 13.63 35.07
N LYS A 326 -20.84 12.82 34.11
CA LYS A 326 -19.66 12.00 34.25
C LYS A 326 -18.41 12.70 33.76
N ARG A 327 -17.30 12.53 34.51
CA ARG A 327 -15.99 13.09 34.19
C ARG A 327 -15.00 12.01 33.79
N ILE A 328 -14.31 12.23 32.69
CA ILE A 328 -13.36 11.25 32.12
C ILE A 328 -12.00 11.90 31.96
N GLY A 329 -10.98 11.25 32.54
CA GLY A 329 -9.58 11.65 32.40
C GLY A 329 -8.90 10.88 31.26
N ILE A 330 -8.24 11.57 30.33
CA ILE A 330 -7.49 10.96 29.23
C ILE A 330 -6.02 11.32 29.39
N ILE A 331 -5.15 10.31 29.39
CA ILE A 331 -3.70 10.46 29.53
C ILE A 331 -3.07 10.23 28.16
N GLY A 332 -2.62 11.31 27.52
CA GLY A 332 -2.03 11.36 26.19
C GLY A 332 -2.94 12.05 25.16
N GLY A 333 -2.49 13.17 24.64
CA GLY A 333 -3.14 14.01 23.62
C GLY A 333 -2.69 13.67 22.18
N GLY A 334 -2.37 12.41 21.91
CA GLY A 334 -2.14 11.88 20.57
C GLY A 334 -3.44 11.50 19.86
N PRO A 335 -3.37 10.91 18.62
CA PRO A 335 -4.57 10.61 17.84
C PRO A 335 -5.55 9.67 18.54
N GLY A 336 -5.07 8.70 19.32
CA GLY A 336 -5.93 7.79 20.09
C GLY A 336 -6.68 8.49 21.21
N GLY A 337 -5.97 9.30 22.01
CA GLY A 337 -6.57 10.04 23.13
C GLY A 337 -7.53 11.13 22.67
N LEU A 338 -7.16 11.92 21.66
CA LEU A 338 -8.02 12.96 21.10
C LEU A 338 -9.25 12.38 20.39
N SER A 339 -9.13 11.20 19.77
CA SER A 339 -10.31 10.52 19.19
C SER A 339 -11.28 10.06 20.30
N ALA A 340 -10.77 9.46 21.38
CA ALA A 340 -11.62 9.11 22.52
C ALA A 340 -12.26 10.36 23.14
N ALA A 341 -11.49 11.43 23.30
CA ALA A 341 -12.00 12.71 23.82
C ALA A 341 -13.16 13.26 22.97
N TYR A 342 -13.00 13.28 21.66
CA TYR A 342 -14.01 13.72 20.72
C TYR A 342 -15.31 12.92 20.86
N PHE A 343 -15.25 11.60 20.79
CA PHE A 343 -16.45 10.77 20.87
C PHE A 343 -17.14 10.88 22.23
N LEU A 344 -16.37 10.87 23.33
CA LEU A 344 -16.91 10.99 24.68
C LEU A 344 -17.54 12.36 24.94
N SER A 345 -16.97 13.45 24.40
CA SER A 345 -17.56 14.79 24.53
C SER A 345 -18.88 14.88 23.76
N LEU A 346 -18.97 14.27 22.56
CA LEU A 346 -20.25 14.17 21.83
C LEU A 346 -21.30 13.33 22.56
N MET A 347 -20.88 12.35 23.34
CA MET A 347 -21.77 11.55 24.21
C MET A 347 -22.21 12.28 25.50
N GLY A 348 -21.82 13.55 25.67
CA GLY A 348 -22.24 14.40 26.80
C GLY A 348 -21.42 14.25 28.07
N HIS A 349 -20.26 13.58 28.00
CA HIS A 349 -19.34 13.47 29.14
C HIS A 349 -18.43 14.71 29.25
N GLN A 350 -18.00 15.02 30.46
CA GLN A 350 -16.96 16.01 30.70
C GLN A 350 -15.59 15.36 30.52
N VAL A 351 -14.82 15.82 29.53
CA VAL A 351 -13.55 15.20 29.16
C VAL A 351 -12.40 16.13 29.45
N VAL A 352 -11.37 15.59 30.11
CA VAL A 352 -10.12 16.30 30.41
C VAL A 352 -8.95 15.51 29.85
N VAL A 353 -8.11 16.15 29.04
CA VAL A 353 -6.94 15.54 28.41
C VAL A 353 -5.66 16.07 29.05
N TYR A 354 -4.80 15.18 29.47
CA TYR A 354 -3.46 15.47 29.97
C TYR A 354 -2.39 15.04 28.96
N ASP A 355 -1.49 15.93 28.60
CA ASP A 355 -0.34 15.58 27.77
C ASP A 355 0.96 16.12 28.35
N GLN A 356 2.01 15.29 28.36
CA GLN A 356 3.34 15.70 28.87
C GLN A 356 4.04 16.72 27.96
N ARG A 357 3.61 16.86 26.71
CA ARG A 357 4.19 17.80 25.74
C ARG A 357 3.45 19.14 25.78
N PRO A 358 4.11 20.20 25.31
CA PRO A 358 3.49 21.55 25.29
C PRO A 358 2.40 21.71 24.23
N LYS A 359 2.35 20.82 23.22
CA LYS A 359 1.34 20.85 22.16
C LYS A 359 0.75 19.46 21.96
N LEU A 360 -0.55 19.42 21.65
CA LEU A 360 -1.26 18.19 21.31
C LEU A 360 -0.87 17.65 19.93
N GLY A 361 -1.25 16.41 19.65
CA GLY A 361 -1.05 15.73 18.38
C GLY A 361 -0.16 14.48 18.46
N GLY A 362 0.60 14.30 19.55
CA GLY A 362 1.45 13.13 19.75
C GLY A 362 2.41 12.91 18.56
N MET A 363 2.55 11.67 18.09
CA MET A 363 3.46 11.35 16.98
C MET A 363 3.08 11.99 15.63
N LEU A 364 1.86 12.49 15.46
CA LEU A 364 1.50 13.26 14.28
C LEU A 364 2.30 14.56 14.18
N ARG A 365 2.51 15.21 15.35
CA ARG A 365 3.28 16.47 15.46
C ARG A 365 4.78 16.23 15.61
N TYR A 366 5.12 15.24 16.44
CA TYR A 366 6.51 15.04 16.90
C TYR A 366 7.25 13.93 16.13
N GLY A 367 6.61 13.29 15.16
CA GLY A 367 7.21 12.19 14.41
C GLY A 367 7.04 12.27 12.91
N ILE A 368 6.04 13.03 12.42
CA ILE A 368 5.79 13.18 10.98
C ILE A 368 6.29 14.55 10.53
N PRO A 369 7.19 14.63 9.53
CA PRO A 369 7.72 15.90 9.03
C PRO A 369 6.66 16.75 8.31
N ASP A 370 6.85 18.08 8.34
CA ASP A 370 5.92 19.07 7.75
C ASP A 370 5.74 18.87 6.23
N TYR A 371 6.75 18.39 5.53
CA TYR A 371 6.66 18.12 4.09
C TYR A 371 5.70 16.95 3.74
N ARG A 372 5.25 16.16 4.75
CA ARG A 372 4.19 15.14 4.63
C ARG A 372 2.89 15.58 5.29
N LEU A 373 2.96 16.17 6.46
CA LEU A 373 1.82 16.63 7.24
C LEU A 373 2.07 18.06 7.75
N PRO A 374 1.62 19.10 7.01
CA PRO A 374 1.73 20.48 7.45
C PRO A 374 1.05 20.70 8.81
N GLN A 375 1.69 21.49 9.69
CA GLN A 375 1.20 21.72 11.04
C GLN A 375 -0.17 22.40 11.09
N ASP A 376 -0.45 23.33 10.16
CA ASP A 376 -1.75 23.98 10.04
C ASP A 376 -2.90 22.98 9.75
N LYS A 377 -2.61 21.93 8.99
CA LYS A 377 -3.56 20.86 8.68
C LYS A 377 -3.84 19.97 9.90
N LEU A 378 -2.82 19.70 10.69
CA LEU A 378 -2.97 18.99 11.95
C LEU A 378 -3.72 19.85 12.99
N ASP A 379 -3.35 21.11 13.10
CA ASP A 379 -3.99 22.03 14.04
C ASP A 379 -5.48 22.22 13.73
N ALA A 380 -5.85 22.29 12.45
CA ALA A 380 -7.26 22.38 12.04
C ALA A 380 -8.12 21.19 12.52
N ASP A 381 -7.61 19.94 12.44
CA ASP A 381 -8.33 18.78 12.98
C ASP A 381 -8.37 18.82 14.53
N ILE A 382 -7.27 19.22 15.20
CA ILE A 382 -7.22 19.33 16.66
C ILE A 382 -8.16 20.41 17.17
N ASP A 383 -8.15 21.60 16.57
CA ASP A 383 -9.02 22.72 16.95
C ASP A 383 -10.50 22.34 16.80
N PHE A 384 -10.83 21.60 15.72
CA PHE A 384 -12.17 21.06 15.55
C PHE A 384 -12.55 20.08 16.67
N ILE A 385 -11.67 19.18 17.06
CA ILE A 385 -11.89 18.24 18.17
C ILE A 385 -12.11 19.03 19.47
N LEU A 386 -11.25 19.99 19.76
CA LEU A 386 -11.33 20.78 20.99
C LEU A 386 -12.58 21.69 21.05
N SER A 387 -13.12 22.08 19.89
CA SER A 387 -14.35 22.88 19.81
C SER A 387 -15.60 22.17 20.38
N THR A 388 -15.50 20.85 20.66
CA THR A 388 -16.57 20.09 21.36
C THR A 388 -16.59 20.29 22.87
N GLY A 389 -15.71 21.14 23.43
CA GLY A 389 -15.72 21.50 24.86
C GLY A 389 -14.78 20.65 25.73
N ILE A 390 -13.73 20.09 25.16
CA ILE A 390 -12.71 19.29 25.86
C ILE A 390 -11.75 20.21 26.63
N GLU A 391 -11.55 19.95 27.92
CA GLU A 391 -10.53 20.60 28.75
C GLU A 391 -9.15 19.97 28.52
N VAL A 392 -8.09 20.79 28.47
CA VAL A 392 -6.73 20.32 28.13
C VAL A 392 -5.70 20.85 29.09
N HIS A 393 -4.83 19.98 29.59
CA HIS A 393 -3.65 20.29 30.38
C HIS A 393 -2.39 19.78 29.68
N THR A 394 -1.65 20.67 29.04
CA THR A 394 -0.37 20.36 28.41
C THR A 394 0.81 20.61 29.31
N GLY A 395 1.95 19.95 29.07
CA GLY A 395 3.16 20.04 29.90
C GLY A 395 3.03 19.27 31.21
N VAL A 396 2.02 18.42 31.36
CA VAL A 396 1.74 17.64 32.58
C VAL A 396 2.00 16.17 32.38
N SER A 397 2.95 15.60 33.08
CA SER A 397 3.32 14.18 33.02
C SER A 397 2.71 13.42 34.19
N ILE A 398 1.79 12.50 33.87
CA ILE A 398 1.21 11.63 34.92
C ILE A 398 2.26 10.61 35.36
N GLY A 399 2.35 10.44 36.68
CA GLY A 399 3.39 9.66 37.36
C GLY A 399 4.62 10.47 37.78
N ARG A 400 4.77 11.73 37.30
CA ARG A 400 5.81 12.67 37.73
C ARG A 400 5.22 13.92 38.38
N ASP A 401 4.33 14.62 37.68
CA ASP A 401 3.80 15.93 38.14
C ASP A 401 2.47 15.74 38.90
N ILE A 402 1.67 14.75 38.47
CA ILE A 402 0.44 14.31 39.13
C ILE A 402 0.51 12.79 39.25
N SER A 403 0.23 12.24 40.42
CA SER A 403 0.17 10.78 40.58
C SER A 403 -1.03 10.18 39.87
N PHE A 404 -0.91 8.90 39.42
CA PHE A 404 -2.06 8.23 38.83
C PHE A 404 -3.24 8.11 39.79
N ALA A 405 -2.97 7.87 41.08
CA ALA A 405 -4.01 7.77 42.11
C ALA A 405 -4.82 9.08 42.25
N GLU A 406 -4.18 10.24 42.08
CA GLU A 406 -4.89 11.53 42.07
C GLU A 406 -5.82 11.64 40.84
N ILE A 407 -5.38 11.19 39.65
CA ILE A 407 -6.20 11.13 38.46
C ILE A 407 -7.36 10.16 38.66
N GLU A 408 -7.10 8.95 39.13
CA GLU A 408 -8.10 7.91 39.38
C GLU A 408 -9.22 8.37 40.30
N ASN A 409 -8.87 9.12 41.38
CA ASN A 409 -9.86 9.64 42.32
C ASN A 409 -10.68 10.82 41.79
N GLN A 410 -10.25 11.49 40.72
CA GLN A 410 -10.93 12.68 40.17
C GLN A 410 -11.92 12.35 39.08
N TYR A 411 -11.82 11.18 38.46
CA TYR A 411 -12.58 10.81 37.26
C TYR A 411 -13.39 9.53 37.46
N ASP A 412 -14.57 9.46 36.81
CA ASP A 412 -15.41 8.26 36.78
C ASP A 412 -14.80 7.15 35.90
N ALA A 413 -13.98 7.52 34.91
CA ALA A 413 -13.18 6.62 34.12
C ALA A 413 -11.88 7.30 33.64
N VAL A 414 -10.85 6.49 33.41
CA VAL A 414 -9.54 6.96 32.92
C VAL A 414 -9.14 6.17 31.68
N TYR A 415 -8.68 6.86 30.64
CA TYR A 415 -8.16 6.27 29.40
C TYR A 415 -6.68 6.57 29.24
N ILE A 416 -5.85 5.51 29.17
CA ILE A 416 -4.40 5.59 28.98
C ILE A 416 -4.08 5.42 27.50
N SER A 417 -3.61 6.49 26.84
CA SER A 417 -3.28 6.57 25.41
C SER A 417 -1.92 7.24 25.17
N ILE A 418 -0.91 6.84 25.94
CA ILE A 418 0.42 7.47 25.99
C ILE A 418 1.28 7.23 24.75
N GLY A 419 0.86 6.34 23.83
CA GLY A 419 1.58 6.04 22.60
C GLY A 419 2.90 5.30 22.81
N ALA A 420 3.81 5.40 21.81
CA ALA A 420 5.16 4.82 21.82
C ALA A 420 6.15 5.91 21.40
N HIS A 421 6.80 6.55 22.35
CA HIS A 421 7.63 7.74 22.16
C HIS A 421 9.12 7.53 22.44
N ASN A 422 9.52 6.38 22.97
CA ASN A 422 10.91 6.07 23.23
C ASN A 422 11.51 5.31 22.06
N ASP A 423 12.79 5.53 21.80
CA ASP A 423 13.58 4.80 20.81
C ASP A 423 13.93 3.38 21.28
N LYS A 424 14.42 2.60 20.33
CA LYS A 424 15.09 1.32 20.59
C LYS A 424 16.54 1.42 20.22
N LYS A 425 17.40 0.93 21.11
CA LYS A 425 18.81 0.77 20.83
C LYS A 425 19.08 -0.50 20.01
N ILE A 426 20.10 -0.44 19.16
CA ILE A 426 20.55 -1.59 18.35
C ILE A 426 21.33 -2.56 19.24
N GLY A 427 22.11 -2.04 20.20
CA GLY A 427 22.98 -2.82 21.08
C GLY A 427 24.32 -3.15 20.43
N ILE A 428 24.85 -2.26 19.58
CA ILE A 428 26.15 -2.44 18.94
C ILE A 428 27.23 -1.53 19.56
N PRO A 429 28.51 -1.90 19.48
CA PRO A 429 29.61 -1.03 19.93
C PRO A 429 29.59 0.31 19.19
N GLY A 430 29.83 1.40 19.94
CA GLY A 430 29.84 2.76 19.42
C GLY A 430 28.46 3.43 19.31
N GLU A 431 27.36 2.79 19.73
CA GLU A 431 26.00 3.35 19.64
C GLU A 431 25.80 4.62 20.47
N ASP A 432 26.60 4.83 21.52
CA ASP A 432 26.52 6.03 22.37
C ASP A 432 27.53 7.13 21.94
N ALA A 433 28.13 7.03 20.76
CA ALA A 433 29.11 7.97 20.25
C ALA A 433 28.50 9.34 19.89
N VAL A 434 29.32 10.39 19.91
CA VAL A 434 28.91 11.73 19.45
C VAL A 434 28.66 11.70 17.96
N GLY A 435 27.44 12.02 17.53
CA GLY A 435 27.00 11.94 16.15
C GLY A 435 26.03 10.78 15.89
N VAL A 436 25.72 9.96 16.91
CA VAL A 436 24.63 8.98 16.86
C VAL A 436 23.34 9.62 17.39
N HIS A 437 22.28 9.53 16.59
CA HIS A 437 20.96 10.06 16.91
C HIS A 437 19.89 8.98 16.85
N SER A 438 18.91 9.06 17.75
CA SER A 438 17.64 8.35 17.58
C SER A 438 16.79 9.07 16.53
N ALA A 439 16.20 8.36 15.57
CA ALA A 439 15.28 8.96 14.60
C ALA A 439 14.05 9.59 15.29
N VAL A 440 13.53 8.94 16.33
CA VAL A 440 12.37 9.43 17.09
C VAL A 440 12.73 10.75 17.81
N GLN A 441 13.90 10.81 18.44
CA GLN A 441 14.35 12.03 19.13
C GLN A 441 14.66 13.15 18.12
N LEU A 442 15.32 12.82 17.02
CA LEU A 442 15.64 13.76 15.95
C LEU A 442 14.38 14.43 15.36
N LEU A 443 13.40 13.63 14.95
CA LEU A 443 12.16 14.14 14.37
C LEU A 443 11.37 14.97 15.41
N ARG A 444 11.38 14.54 16.66
CA ARG A 444 10.77 15.29 17.78
C ARG A 444 11.44 16.65 17.98
N ASP A 445 12.77 16.68 18.02
CA ASP A 445 13.51 17.93 18.21
C ASP A 445 13.22 18.92 17.09
N ILE A 446 13.10 18.43 15.85
CA ILE A 446 12.70 19.25 14.69
C ILE A 446 11.27 19.75 14.86
N GLY A 447 10.32 18.89 15.23
CA GLY A 447 8.93 19.28 15.50
C GLY A 447 8.77 20.28 16.65
N GLU A 448 9.76 20.35 17.56
CA GLU A 448 9.86 21.34 18.65
C GLU A 448 10.70 22.58 18.24
N GLY A 449 11.15 22.67 16.98
CA GLY A 449 11.95 23.79 16.46
C GLY A 449 13.45 23.72 16.76
N ARG A 450 13.93 22.60 17.29
CA ARG A 450 15.37 22.36 17.53
C ARG A 450 15.98 21.61 16.36
N VAL A 451 16.47 22.34 15.36
CA VAL A 451 16.95 21.78 14.11
C VAL A 451 18.46 21.51 14.18
N PRO A 452 18.94 20.27 14.05
CA PRO A 452 20.37 19.97 14.00
C PRO A 452 20.98 20.42 12.68
N ASP A 453 22.29 20.69 12.69
CA ASP A 453 23.04 21.03 11.50
C ASP A 453 23.69 19.78 10.88
N PHE A 454 23.20 19.37 9.70
CA PHE A 454 23.76 18.27 8.91
C PHE A 454 24.47 18.76 7.62
N LYS A 455 24.62 20.07 7.46
CA LYS A 455 25.23 20.65 6.26
C LYS A 455 26.63 20.07 5.98
N GLY A 456 26.76 19.47 4.82
CA GLY A 456 28.00 18.87 4.34
C GLY A 456 28.39 17.54 5.01
N LYS A 457 27.60 17.02 5.96
CA LYS A 457 27.85 15.74 6.63
C LYS A 457 27.36 14.56 5.81
N ARG A 458 28.03 13.43 5.97
CA ARG A 458 27.59 12.13 5.45
C ARG A 458 26.75 11.46 6.53
N VAL A 459 25.55 11.05 6.20
CA VAL A 459 24.58 10.50 7.16
C VAL A 459 24.25 9.04 6.79
N CYS A 460 24.36 8.14 7.77
CA CYS A 460 23.82 6.77 7.65
C CYS A 460 22.54 6.64 8.48
N VAL A 461 21.46 6.13 7.89
CA VAL A 461 20.18 5.86 8.56
C VAL A 461 19.98 4.35 8.64
N ILE A 462 19.82 3.81 9.84
CA ILE A 462 19.66 2.37 10.07
C ILE A 462 18.18 2.05 10.25
N GLY A 463 17.57 1.37 9.28
CA GLY A 463 16.17 0.94 9.37
C GLY A 463 15.51 0.80 8.00
N GLY A 464 14.24 0.36 7.96
CA GLY A 464 13.50 0.12 6.71
C GLY A 464 11.98 0.33 6.87
N GLY A 465 11.56 1.14 7.82
CA GLY A 465 10.17 1.56 8.01
C GLY A 465 9.95 3.02 7.60
N ASN A 466 8.70 3.50 7.66
CA ASN A 466 8.36 4.89 7.29
C ASN A 466 9.19 5.91 8.08
N VAL A 467 9.45 5.68 9.37
CA VAL A 467 10.31 6.56 10.20
C VAL A 467 11.74 6.64 9.65
N SER A 468 12.25 5.56 9.04
CA SER A 468 13.59 5.58 8.40
C SER A 468 13.57 6.45 7.15
N MET A 469 12.50 6.39 6.35
CA MET A 469 12.33 7.23 5.16
C MET A 469 12.17 8.71 5.56
N ASP A 470 11.37 8.98 6.58
CA ASP A 470 11.22 10.34 7.13
C ASP A 470 12.55 10.90 7.64
N ALA A 471 13.33 10.12 8.41
CA ALA A 471 14.65 10.54 8.89
C ALA A 471 15.66 10.75 7.75
N THR A 472 15.64 9.89 6.73
CA THR A 472 16.49 9.98 5.54
C THR A 472 16.21 11.24 4.75
N ARG A 473 14.96 11.48 4.40
CA ARG A 473 14.51 12.65 3.63
C ARG A 473 14.71 13.95 4.43
N THR A 474 14.53 13.89 5.73
CA THR A 474 14.84 15.00 6.65
C THR A 474 16.33 15.32 6.66
N ALA A 475 17.20 14.32 6.73
CA ALA A 475 18.66 14.54 6.70
C ALA A 475 19.12 15.21 5.38
N ILE A 476 18.52 14.83 4.25
CA ILE A 476 18.76 15.48 2.94
C ILE A 476 18.38 16.95 3.01
N ARG A 477 17.18 17.29 3.53
CA ARG A 477 16.69 18.66 3.67
C ARG A 477 17.53 19.52 4.62
N LEU A 478 18.17 18.89 5.58
CA LEU A 478 19.12 19.54 6.50
C LEU A 478 20.51 19.73 5.90
N GLY A 479 20.69 19.46 4.59
CA GLY A 479 21.89 19.75 3.85
C GLY A 479 23.00 18.69 3.96
N ALA A 480 22.67 17.46 4.32
CA ALA A 480 23.62 16.35 4.27
C ALA A 480 24.21 16.20 2.85
N SER A 481 25.53 15.99 2.76
CA SER A 481 26.23 15.83 1.47
C SER A 481 26.00 14.46 0.85
N ALA A 482 25.69 13.45 1.66
CA ALA A 482 25.31 12.11 1.24
C ALA A 482 24.45 11.47 2.33
N VAL A 483 23.41 10.75 1.94
CA VAL A 483 22.56 9.99 2.87
C VAL A 483 22.44 8.55 2.39
N THR A 484 22.79 7.60 3.28
CA THR A 484 22.73 6.15 3.01
C THR A 484 21.78 5.50 4.01
N CYS A 485 20.71 4.88 3.50
CA CYS A 485 19.81 4.06 4.30
C CYS A 485 20.31 2.62 4.33
N VAL A 486 20.62 2.10 5.51
CA VAL A 486 21.17 0.75 5.74
C VAL A 486 20.07 -0.18 6.22
N TYR A 487 19.85 -1.28 5.50
CA TYR A 487 18.79 -2.22 5.80
C TYR A 487 19.23 -3.69 5.71
N ARG A 488 18.93 -4.49 6.74
CA ARG A 488 19.38 -5.87 6.87
C ARG A 488 18.68 -6.91 5.99
N ARG A 489 17.62 -6.52 5.25
CA ARG A 489 16.89 -7.36 4.30
C ARG A 489 16.91 -6.72 2.91
N ARG A 490 16.18 -7.31 1.96
CA ARG A 490 16.01 -6.73 0.62
C ARG A 490 15.15 -5.47 0.69
N VAL A 491 15.26 -4.60 -0.28
CA VAL A 491 14.41 -3.41 -0.41
C VAL A 491 12.93 -3.80 -0.43
N THR A 492 12.58 -4.87 -1.13
CA THR A 492 11.21 -5.42 -1.19
C THR A 492 10.67 -5.96 0.15
N ASP A 493 11.53 -6.16 1.13
CA ASP A 493 11.16 -6.60 2.48
C ASP A 493 11.03 -5.41 3.46
N MET A 494 11.22 -4.19 2.99
CA MET A 494 11.01 -2.97 3.79
C MET A 494 9.54 -2.85 4.20
N THR A 495 9.31 -2.28 5.38
CA THR A 495 7.95 -2.00 5.89
C THR A 495 7.48 -0.58 5.59
N ALA A 496 8.36 0.23 5.02
CA ALA A 496 7.98 1.53 4.48
C ALA A 496 7.08 1.32 3.25
N LEU A 497 6.19 2.27 3.00
CA LEU A 497 5.40 2.30 1.77
C LEU A 497 6.34 2.41 0.56
N ALA A 498 6.00 1.72 -0.53
CA ALA A 498 6.80 1.73 -1.76
C ALA A 498 7.06 3.16 -2.26
N GLU A 499 6.02 3.99 -2.24
CA GLU A 499 6.10 5.41 -2.60
C GLU A 499 7.13 6.18 -1.75
N GLU A 500 7.20 5.95 -0.44
CA GLU A 500 8.15 6.62 0.45
C GLU A 500 9.60 6.20 0.16
N ILE A 501 9.79 4.94 -0.25
CA ILE A 501 11.10 4.42 -0.66
C ILE A 501 11.53 5.08 -1.98
N GLU A 502 10.63 5.14 -2.96
CA GLU A 502 10.87 5.76 -4.26
C GLU A 502 11.16 7.27 -4.13
N GLU A 503 10.38 7.97 -3.29
CA GLU A 503 10.60 9.39 -3.01
C GLU A 503 11.95 9.64 -2.34
N ALA A 504 12.34 8.82 -1.35
CA ALA A 504 13.66 8.94 -0.71
C ALA A 504 14.80 8.72 -1.70
N GLN A 505 14.67 7.74 -2.61
CA GLN A 505 15.67 7.50 -3.65
C GLN A 505 15.72 8.62 -4.69
N SER A 506 14.58 9.17 -5.10
CA SER A 506 14.51 10.29 -6.04
C SER A 506 15.13 11.57 -5.47
N GLU A 507 15.04 11.78 -4.15
CA GLU A 507 15.68 12.88 -3.43
C GLU A 507 17.20 12.67 -3.20
N GLY A 508 17.77 11.53 -3.61
CA GLY A 508 19.21 11.25 -3.58
C GLY A 508 19.67 10.29 -2.48
N CYS A 509 18.75 9.60 -1.78
CA CYS A 509 19.12 8.57 -0.83
C CYS A 509 19.69 7.34 -1.55
N GLN A 510 20.81 6.83 -1.05
CA GLN A 510 21.32 5.50 -1.41
C GLN A 510 20.78 4.45 -0.44
N ILE A 511 20.19 3.37 -0.95
CA ILE A 511 19.74 2.25 -0.10
C ILE A 511 20.75 1.12 -0.17
N LEU A 512 21.38 0.84 0.96
CA LEU A 512 22.32 -0.27 1.17
C LEU A 512 21.57 -1.43 1.83
N SER A 513 20.99 -2.28 1.01
CA SER A 513 20.22 -3.44 1.47
C SER A 513 21.11 -4.66 1.76
N LEU A 514 20.58 -5.64 2.51
CA LEU A 514 21.30 -6.86 2.94
C LEU A 514 22.56 -6.54 3.76
N GLN A 515 22.48 -5.51 4.60
CA GLN A 515 23.53 -5.07 5.50
C GLN A 515 23.01 -4.91 6.93
N ALA A 516 23.49 -5.71 7.86
CA ALA A 516 23.19 -5.56 9.28
C ALA A 516 24.27 -4.71 9.96
N PRO A 517 23.92 -3.72 10.80
CA PRO A 517 24.90 -2.94 11.52
C PRO A 517 25.71 -3.84 12.48
N ASP A 518 27.03 -3.68 12.49
CA ASP A 518 27.96 -4.44 13.32
C ASP A 518 28.55 -3.57 14.44
N HIS A 519 29.18 -2.46 14.10
CA HIS A 519 29.69 -1.46 15.05
C HIS A 519 29.82 -0.09 14.40
N ILE A 520 29.91 0.94 15.22
CA ILE A 520 30.16 2.32 14.82
C ILE A 520 31.61 2.65 15.21
N GLU A 521 32.42 3.04 14.21
CA GLU A 521 33.79 3.48 14.41
C GLU A 521 33.82 4.95 14.84
N THR A 522 34.72 5.27 15.77
CA THR A 522 34.88 6.63 16.30
C THR A 522 36.32 7.09 16.26
N ASP A 523 36.53 8.40 16.17
CA ASP A 523 37.83 9.00 16.38
C ASP A 523 38.22 9.06 17.86
N GLU A 524 39.42 9.61 18.14
CA GLU A 524 39.96 9.77 19.51
C GLU A 524 39.08 10.67 20.39
N THR A 525 38.22 11.50 19.81
CA THR A 525 37.28 12.38 20.52
C THR A 525 35.93 11.74 20.75
N GLY A 526 35.72 10.49 20.34
CA GLY A 526 34.47 9.75 20.45
C GLY A 526 33.41 10.16 19.42
N ARG A 527 33.81 10.82 18.29
CA ARG A 527 32.91 11.18 17.19
C ARG A 527 32.85 10.09 16.16
N VAL A 528 31.67 9.90 15.56
CA VAL A 528 31.44 8.95 14.47
C VAL A 528 32.34 9.25 13.27
N THR A 529 32.98 8.22 12.74
CA THR A 529 33.79 8.27 11.50
C THR A 529 33.29 7.30 10.42
N ALA A 530 32.73 6.17 10.83
CA ALA A 530 32.14 5.19 9.89
C ALA A 530 31.12 4.28 10.60
N LEU A 531 30.22 3.72 9.80
CA LEU A 531 29.35 2.60 10.17
C LEU A 531 29.89 1.32 9.48
N TRP A 532 30.19 0.32 10.26
CA TRP A 532 30.56 -1.01 9.79
C TRP A 532 29.34 -1.91 9.76
N THR A 533 29.15 -2.62 8.67
CA THR A 533 28.01 -3.50 8.46
C THR A 533 28.44 -4.89 8.03
N ARG A 534 27.65 -5.88 8.41
CA ARG A 534 27.83 -7.28 8.06
C ARG A 534 26.89 -7.65 6.92
N PRO A 535 27.42 -8.12 5.77
CA PRO A 535 26.60 -8.60 4.67
C PRO A 535 25.66 -9.72 5.11
N GLN A 536 24.45 -9.73 4.55
CA GLN A 536 23.39 -10.65 4.91
C GLN A 536 22.94 -11.50 3.71
N VAL A 537 22.50 -12.72 4.00
CA VAL A 537 21.76 -13.58 3.07
C VAL A 537 20.35 -13.82 3.62
N ILE A 538 19.39 -13.96 2.74
CA ILE A 538 18.00 -14.22 3.11
C ILE A 538 17.77 -15.72 3.25
N GLY A 539 17.26 -16.13 4.39
CA GLY A 539 16.89 -17.52 4.71
C GLY A 539 15.39 -17.75 4.77
N SER A 540 14.96 -18.65 5.65
CA SER A 540 13.56 -19.04 5.82
C SER A 540 12.68 -17.89 6.33
N TYR A 541 11.39 -17.96 6.02
CA TYR A 541 10.41 -16.99 6.53
C TYR A 541 10.11 -17.22 8.02
N GLY A 542 9.99 -16.13 8.77
CA GLY A 542 9.58 -16.15 10.16
C GLY A 542 8.06 -16.35 10.30
N LYS A 543 7.57 -16.49 11.55
CA LYS A 543 6.13 -16.54 11.86
C LYS A 543 5.39 -15.24 11.52
N ASP A 544 6.14 -14.16 11.36
CA ASP A 544 5.67 -12.83 10.96
C ASP A 544 5.57 -12.66 9.43
N GLY A 545 5.74 -13.75 8.66
CA GLY A 545 5.71 -13.74 7.19
C GLY A 545 6.92 -13.03 6.56
N ARG A 546 7.96 -12.65 7.34
CA ARG A 546 9.13 -11.95 6.83
C ARG A 546 10.35 -12.85 6.77
N PRO A 547 11.20 -12.71 5.74
CA PRO A 547 12.39 -13.52 5.61
C PRO A 547 13.40 -13.17 6.71
N ARG A 548 14.05 -14.18 7.28
CA ARG A 548 15.10 -14.00 8.29
C ARG A 548 16.44 -13.74 7.61
N PRO A 549 17.14 -12.66 7.97
CA PRO A 549 18.50 -12.43 7.53
C PRO A 549 19.47 -13.29 8.34
N TYR A 550 20.51 -13.78 7.69
CA TYR A 550 21.65 -14.49 8.27
C TYR A 550 22.95 -13.86 7.78
N ASP A 551 23.98 -13.94 8.58
CA ASP A 551 25.30 -13.42 8.21
C ASP A 551 25.84 -14.17 6.99
N ALA A 552 26.32 -13.42 6.00
CA ALA A 552 27.03 -13.96 4.86
C ALA A 552 28.52 -14.20 5.22
N ASP A 553 29.11 -15.20 4.60
CA ASP A 553 30.58 -15.43 4.70
C ASP A 553 31.32 -14.44 3.80
N GLN A 554 31.28 -13.17 4.19
CA GLN A 554 31.91 -12.05 3.49
C GLN A 554 32.49 -11.07 4.51
N PRO A 555 33.52 -10.29 4.13
CA PRO A 555 34.09 -9.28 5.01
C PRO A 555 33.07 -8.19 5.35
N LEU A 556 33.28 -7.54 6.49
CA LEU A 556 32.51 -6.34 6.88
C LEU A 556 32.68 -5.24 5.85
N LEU A 557 31.63 -4.49 5.63
CA LEU A 557 31.61 -3.32 4.76
C LEU A 557 31.70 -2.03 5.61
N CYS A 558 32.66 -1.20 5.30
CA CYS A 558 32.83 0.12 5.91
C CYS A 558 32.08 1.17 5.08
N THR A 559 31.19 1.92 5.72
CA THR A 559 30.51 3.08 5.16
C THR A 559 30.95 4.32 5.93
N PRO A 560 31.85 5.15 5.40
CA PRO A 560 32.31 6.36 6.06
C PRO A 560 31.14 7.35 6.26
N CYS A 561 30.91 7.78 7.49
CA CYS A 561 29.85 8.73 7.84
C CYS A 561 30.23 9.57 9.05
N ASP A 562 29.59 10.72 9.17
CA ASP A 562 29.81 11.68 10.26
C ASP A 562 28.65 11.66 11.26
N VAL A 563 27.51 11.09 10.82
CA VAL A 563 26.27 10.96 11.59
C VAL A 563 25.63 9.59 11.33
N VAL A 564 25.15 8.94 12.40
CA VAL A 564 24.33 7.75 12.32
C VAL A 564 22.97 8.03 12.96
N ILE A 565 21.87 7.72 12.23
CA ILE A 565 20.50 7.86 12.73
C ILE A 565 19.90 6.47 12.88
N VAL A 566 19.49 6.12 14.09
CA VAL A 566 18.90 4.81 14.43
C VAL A 566 17.40 4.87 14.32
N ALA A 567 16.82 4.10 13.39
CA ALA A 567 15.38 4.07 13.04
C ALA A 567 14.81 2.65 13.06
N ILE A 568 15.10 1.85 14.10
CA ILE A 568 14.73 0.44 14.21
C ILE A 568 13.43 0.17 14.98
N GLY A 569 12.67 1.20 15.25
CA GLY A 569 11.37 1.15 15.90
C GLY A 569 11.31 1.92 17.21
N GLN A 570 10.14 1.85 17.84
CA GLN A 570 9.79 2.62 19.03
C GLN A 570 9.42 1.70 20.19
N SER A 571 9.46 2.22 21.41
CA SER A 571 9.04 1.55 22.64
C SER A 571 8.14 2.46 23.49
N ILE A 572 7.42 1.86 24.41
CA ILE A 572 6.44 2.51 25.26
C ILE A 572 7.10 2.75 26.62
N ASP A 573 6.89 3.92 27.21
CA ASP A 573 7.24 4.18 28.61
C ASP A 573 6.08 3.78 29.53
N ALA A 574 5.96 2.48 29.78
CA ALA A 574 4.90 1.94 30.63
C ALA A 574 5.22 2.00 32.14
N LYS A 575 6.45 2.38 32.54
CA LYS A 575 6.89 2.38 33.93
C LYS A 575 5.95 3.10 34.89
N PRO A 576 5.43 4.31 34.57
CA PRO A 576 4.52 5.02 35.50
C PRO A 576 3.21 4.26 35.77
N PHE A 577 2.88 3.27 34.95
CA PHE A 577 1.61 2.53 35.00
C PHE A 577 1.75 1.07 35.43
N GLU A 578 2.97 0.56 35.69
CA GLU A 578 3.24 -0.84 36.07
C GLU A 578 2.53 -1.31 37.33
N GLN A 579 2.25 -0.40 38.26
CA GLN A 579 1.52 -0.73 39.50
C GLN A 579 0.01 -0.82 39.29
N ILE A 580 -0.49 -0.34 38.17
CA ILE A 580 -1.93 -0.19 37.88
C ILE A 580 -2.34 -1.15 36.79
N ALA A 581 -1.60 -1.20 35.70
CA ALA A 581 -1.90 -1.98 34.54
C ALA A 581 -0.85 -3.09 34.34
N PRO A 582 -1.24 -4.33 34.03
CA PRO A 582 -0.29 -5.37 33.66
C PRO A 582 0.54 -4.93 32.45
N VAL A 583 1.85 -5.03 32.55
CA VAL A 583 2.77 -4.74 31.43
C VAL A 583 3.32 -6.04 30.87
N VAL A 584 3.01 -6.33 29.62
CA VAL A 584 3.43 -7.54 28.93
C VAL A 584 4.35 -7.17 27.75
N ARG A 585 5.59 -7.63 27.80
CA ARG A 585 6.61 -7.32 26.77
C ARG A 585 6.79 -5.82 26.53
N GLY A 586 6.74 -5.02 27.58
CA GLY A 586 6.90 -3.56 27.51
C GLY A 586 5.69 -2.80 26.99
N LYS A 587 4.53 -3.41 26.93
CA LYS A 587 3.26 -2.81 26.49
C LYS A 587 2.24 -2.93 27.62
N ILE A 588 1.35 -1.96 27.72
CA ILE A 588 0.19 -2.03 28.61
C ILE A 588 -0.75 -3.13 28.07
N HIS A 589 -1.17 -4.03 28.94
CA HIS A 589 -2.14 -5.05 28.58
C HIS A 589 -3.57 -4.53 28.80
N ALA A 590 -4.37 -4.58 27.74
CA ALA A 590 -5.80 -4.32 27.78
C ALA A 590 -6.54 -5.37 26.94
N GLU A 591 -7.78 -5.62 27.28
CA GLU A 591 -8.66 -6.51 26.53
C GLU A 591 -9.14 -5.88 25.20
N SER A 592 -9.86 -6.62 24.38
CA SER A 592 -10.34 -6.14 23.08
C SER A 592 -11.30 -4.96 23.16
N ASP A 593 -11.94 -4.76 24.30
CA ASP A 593 -12.84 -3.64 24.65
C ASP A 593 -12.09 -2.45 25.26
N ALA A 594 -10.75 -2.46 25.22
CA ALA A 594 -9.85 -1.48 25.85
C ALA A 594 -9.78 -1.53 27.39
N PHE A 595 -10.51 -2.41 28.06
CA PHE A 595 -10.53 -2.51 29.52
C PHE A 595 -9.20 -3.07 30.05
N VAL A 596 -8.67 -2.42 31.10
CA VAL A 596 -7.45 -2.89 31.78
C VAL A 596 -7.85 -3.89 32.88
N PRO A 597 -7.37 -5.15 32.83
CA PRO A 597 -7.75 -6.17 33.82
C PRO A 597 -7.43 -5.75 35.26
N ASN A 598 -8.34 -6.11 36.17
CA ASN A 598 -8.24 -5.84 37.60
C ASN A 598 -8.33 -4.37 38.03
N THR A 599 -8.73 -3.47 37.15
CA THR A 599 -8.95 -2.05 37.44
C THR A 599 -10.36 -1.64 37.02
N PRO A 600 -11.27 -1.29 37.93
CA PRO A 600 -12.70 -1.22 37.60
C PRO A 600 -13.11 -0.12 36.64
N HIS A 601 -12.30 0.89 36.38
CA HIS A 601 -12.63 2.05 35.52
C HIS A 601 -11.45 2.59 34.72
N VAL A 602 -10.43 1.75 34.51
CA VAL A 602 -9.25 2.10 33.71
C VAL A 602 -9.29 1.39 32.37
N PHE A 603 -9.07 2.15 31.32
CA PHE A 603 -9.00 1.70 29.94
C PHE A 603 -7.67 2.08 29.32
N ALA A 604 -7.20 1.33 28.34
CA ALA A 604 -5.98 1.65 27.60
C ALA A 604 -6.12 1.31 26.12
N GLY A 605 -5.41 2.03 25.25
CA GLY A 605 -5.48 1.75 23.82
C GLY A 605 -4.41 2.46 23.01
N GLY A 606 -4.54 2.32 21.68
CA GLY A 606 -3.55 2.82 20.73
C GLY A 606 -2.21 2.12 20.85
N ASP A 607 -1.13 2.82 20.49
CA ASP A 607 0.22 2.25 20.47
C ASP A 607 0.72 1.82 21.85
N ALA A 608 0.14 2.35 22.92
CA ALA A 608 0.45 1.92 24.30
C ALA A 608 0.13 0.44 24.53
N VAL A 609 -0.85 -0.10 23.83
CA VAL A 609 -1.31 -1.50 23.92
C VAL A 609 -0.80 -2.34 22.73
N THR A 610 -0.95 -1.85 21.50
CA THR A 610 -0.59 -2.63 20.31
C THR A 610 0.91 -2.58 19.99
N GLY A 611 1.62 -1.56 20.46
CA GLY A 611 2.91 -1.11 19.93
C GLY A 611 2.72 -0.14 18.75
N PRO A 612 3.81 0.45 18.25
CA PRO A 612 3.76 1.42 17.16
C PRO A 612 2.97 0.89 15.95
N ALA A 613 1.97 1.64 15.53
CA ALA A 613 1.06 1.28 14.45
C ALA A 613 0.72 2.52 13.59
N THR A 614 -0.45 2.53 12.95
CA THR A 614 -0.88 3.59 12.05
C THR A 614 -1.83 4.56 12.73
N VAL A 615 -1.95 5.78 12.18
CA VAL A 615 -2.86 6.81 12.72
C VAL A 615 -4.30 6.31 12.77
N ILE A 616 -4.77 5.65 11.71
CA ILE A 616 -6.16 5.18 11.63
C ILE A 616 -6.46 4.07 12.65
N ARG A 617 -5.45 3.26 13.04
CA ARG A 617 -5.59 2.28 14.13
C ARG A 617 -5.65 2.96 15.49
N ALA A 618 -4.89 4.02 15.70
CA ALA A 618 -4.98 4.81 16.93
C ALA A 618 -6.34 5.49 17.07
N VAL A 619 -6.88 6.05 15.97
CA VAL A 619 -8.25 6.60 15.90
C VAL A 619 -9.28 5.53 16.25
N ALA A 620 -9.18 4.36 15.65
CA ALA A 620 -10.07 3.24 15.93
C ALA A 620 -10.03 2.79 17.40
N ALA A 621 -8.84 2.71 17.99
CA ALA A 621 -8.68 2.39 19.40
C ALA A 621 -9.35 3.42 20.31
N GLY A 622 -9.23 4.71 20.00
CA GLY A 622 -9.93 5.78 20.71
C GLY A 622 -11.45 5.66 20.60
N LYS A 623 -11.96 5.32 19.41
CA LYS A 623 -13.41 5.09 19.17
C LYS A 623 -13.94 3.90 19.98
N VAL A 624 -13.20 2.77 19.99
CA VAL A 624 -13.54 1.59 20.78
C VAL A 624 -13.54 1.90 22.27
N ALA A 625 -12.49 2.58 22.76
CA ALA A 625 -12.40 2.97 24.16
C ALA A 625 -13.57 3.87 24.57
N ALA A 626 -13.92 4.86 23.75
CA ALA A 626 -15.03 5.76 24.03
C ALA A 626 -16.36 5.03 24.18
N ALA A 627 -16.67 4.12 23.25
CA ALA A 627 -17.90 3.33 23.28
C ALA A 627 -17.97 2.41 24.53
N ASN A 628 -16.86 1.81 24.93
CA ASN A 628 -16.81 0.92 26.08
C ASN A 628 -16.79 1.68 27.41
N ILE A 629 -16.18 2.85 27.48
CA ILE A 629 -16.26 3.75 28.64
C ILE A 629 -17.71 4.22 28.83
N ASP A 630 -18.37 4.67 27.76
CA ASP A 630 -19.78 5.08 27.80
C ASP A 630 -20.69 3.93 28.30
N ALA A 631 -20.49 2.72 27.78
CA ALA A 631 -21.22 1.54 28.22
C ALA A 631 -20.94 1.16 29.68
N HIS A 632 -19.69 1.26 30.12
CA HIS A 632 -19.26 1.01 31.50
C HIS A 632 -19.93 1.98 32.50
N LEU A 633 -20.07 3.24 32.09
CA LEU A 633 -20.74 4.28 32.89
C LEU A 633 -22.27 4.17 32.88
N GLY A 634 -22.82 3.18 32.21
CA GLY A 634 -24.27 2.89 32.17
C GLY A 634 -25.02 3.56 31.04
N PHE A 635 -24.34 4.11 30.06
CA PHE A 635 -24.93 4.74 28.88
C PHE A 635 -24.77 3.82 27.65
N ARG A 636 -25.38 4.16 26.54
CA ARG A 636 -25.26 3.48 25.24
C ARG A 636 -25.52 4.46 24.11
N HIS A 637 -24.76 5.54 24.04
CA HIS A 637 -24.91 6.52 23.01
C HIS A 637 -24.49 5.97 21.64
N VAL A 638 -25.20 6.33 20.60
CA VAL A 638 -24.89 5.96 19.21
C VAL A 638 -24.76 7.25 18.40
N ILE A 639 -23.59 7.51 17.88
CA ILE A 639 -23.34 8.67 17.02
C ILE A 639 -23.83 8.32 15.60
N LYS A 640 -24.81 9.06 15.12
CA LYS A 640 -25.43 8.92 13.79
C LYS A 640 -25.10 10.13 12.93
N SER A 641 -25.14 9.95 11.62
CA SER A 641 -25.09 11.05 10.66
C SER A 641 -26.49 11.25 10.07
N ASP A 642 -26.91 12.49 9.95
CA ASP A 642 -28.12 12.92 9.27
C ASP A 642 -27.88 13.25 7.78
N VAL A 643 -26.65 13.07 7.31
CA VAL A 643 -26.26 13.38 5.93
C VAL A 643 -26.93 12.41 4.97
N GLU A 644 -27.75 12.95 4.08
CA GLU A 644 -28.34 12.17 2.99
C GLU A 644 -27.28 11.87 1.91
N ILE A 645 -27.06 10.58 1.68
CA ILE A 645 -26.08 10.09 0.71
C ILE A 645 -26.73 9.95 -0.66
N PRO A 646 -26.17 10.57 -1.73
CA PRO A 646 -26.71 10.46 -3.07
C PRO A 646 -26.82 9.01 -3.54
N ALA A 647 -27.96 8.67 -4.15
CA ALA A 647 -28.15 7.37 -4.77
C ALA A 647 -27.12 7.14 -5.90
N PRO A 648 -26.66 5.89 -6.11
CA PRO A 648 -25.75 5.58 -7.20
C PRO A 648 -26.46 5.68 -8.54
N HIS A 649 -25.73 6.15 -9.54
CA HIS A 649 -26.17 6.07 -10.92
C HIS A 649 -25.66 4.76 -11.52
N LEU A 650 -26.57 3.94 -12.04
CA LEU A 650 -26.25 2.71 -12.77
C LEU A 650 -25.80 3.11 -14.19
N THR A 651 -24.55 3.46 -14.34
CA THR A 651 -23.92 3.74 -15.63
C THR A 651 -22.80 2.75 -15.87
N ASN A 652 -22.45 2.52 -17.13
CA ASN A 652 -21.21 1.84 -17.45
C ASN A 652 -20.05 2.56 -16.76
N MET A 653 -19.18 1.82 -16.08
CA MET A 653 -17.98 2.32 -15.42
C MET A 653 -16.75 1.76 -16.12
N PRO A 654 -16.42 2.25 -17.35
CA PRO A 654 -15.32 1.71 -18.13
C PRO A 654 -13.99 1.93 -17.41
N ALA A 655 -13.01 1.11 -17.77
CA ALA A 655 -11.64 1.31 -17.32
C ALA A 655 -11.17 2.70 -17.79
N CYS A 656 -10.69 3.51 -16.87
CA CYS A 656 -10.17 4.86 -17.15
C CYS A 656 -8.87 5.17 -16.42
N GLY A 657 -8.33 4.19 -15.69
CA GLY A 657 -7.12 4.32 -14.89
C GLY A 657 -7.33 5.08 -13.58
N ARG A 658 -6.44 4.86 -12.63
CA ARG A 658 -6.39 5.52 -11.33
C ARG A 658 -5.72 6.90 -11.48
N ILE A 659 -6.21 7.90 -10.77
CA ILE A 659 -5.51 9.18 -10.62
C ILE A 659 -4.47 9.05 -9.49
N GLU A 660 -3.20 9.19 -9.85
CA GLU A 660 -2.11 9.24 -8.88
C GLU A 660 -1.83 10.68 -8.44
N LEU A 661 -1.54 10.87 -7.15
CA LEU A 661 -1.18 12.18 -6.64
C LEU A 661 0.21 12.58 -7.16
N ARG A 662 0.31 13.74 -7.75
CA ARG A 662 1.60 14.27 -8.22
C ARG A 662 2.47 14.68 -7.05
N SER A 663 3.75 14.36 -7.11
CA SER A 663 4.76 14.91 -6.21
C SER A 663 5.48 16.07 -6.88
N ARG A 664 5.92 17.04 -6.08
CA ARG A 664 6.84 18.09 -6.56
C ARG A 664 8.16 17.46 -7.02
N PRO A 665 8.84 18.03 -8.02
CA PRO A 665 10.16 17.55 -8.44
C PRO A 665 11.14 17.46 -7.25
N ALA A 666 11.94 16.39 -7.21
CA ALA A 666 12.84 16.13 -6.10
C ALA A 666 13.82 17.29 -5.86
N GLU A 667 14.30 17.91 -6.93
CA GLU A 667 15.22 19.06 -6.87
C GLU A 667 14.61 20.27 -6.15
N GLU A 668 13.28 20.44 -6.21
CA GLU A 668 12.56 21.50 -5.51
C GLU A 668 12.30 21.15 -4.04
N CYS A 669 12.39 19.87 -3.67
CA CYS A 669 12.05 19.36 -2.34
C CYS A 669 13.26 19.29 -1.40
N VAL A 670 14.45 18.99 -1.91
CA VAL A 670 15.65 18.70 -1.11
C VAL A 670 16.16 19.87 -0.27
N GLY A 671 15.72 21.10 -0.50
CA GLY A 671 16.17 22.30 0.23
C GLY A 671 15.14 22.93 1.16
N ASN A 672 13.93 22.35 1.30
CA ASN A 672 12.86 22.91 2.12
C ASN A 672 11.96 21.83 2.74
N PHE A 673 11.09 22.26 3.67
CA PHE A 673 10.09 21.39 4.32
C PHE A 673 8.68 21.64 3.79
N ASP A 674 8.54 22.27 2.63
CA ASP A 674 7.23 22.47 2.02
C ASP A 674 6.62 21.13 1.60
N LEU A 675 5.30 21.07 1.59
CA LEU A 675 4.54 19.90 1.23
C LEU A 675 4.97 19.30 -0.12
N VAL A 676 5.28 18.01 -0.14
CA VAL A 676 5.76 17.30 -1.33
C VAL A 676 4.62 16.88 -2.25
N LYS A 677 3.62 16.17 -1.72
CA LYS A 677 2.50 15.65 -2.53
C LYS A 677 1.47 16.74 -2.82
N CYS A 678 1.19 16.97 -4.10
CA CYS A 678 0.11 17.83 -4.55
C CYS A 678 -1.26 17.18 -4.32
N GLY A 679 -2.31 17.97 -4.11
CA GLY A 679 -3.70 17.49 -4.12
C GLY A 679 -4.17 17.16 -5.54
N MET A 680 -5.35 16.52 -5.64
CA MET A 680 -6.07 16.37 -6.91
C MET A 680 -6.64 17.74 -7.34
N THR A 681 -6.75 17.93 -8.64
CA THR A 681 -7.59 18.99 -9.22
C THR A 681 -9.06 18.58 -9.17
N GLU A 682 -9.97 19.53 -9.36
CA GLU A 682 -11.42 19.26 -9.40
C GLU A 682 -11.78 18.26 -10.52
N GLN A 683 -11.13 18.34 -11.67
CA GLN A 683 -11.34 17.41 -12.78
C GLN A 683 -10.85 16.00 -12.42
N GLU A 684 -9.68 15.87 -11.79
CA GLU A 684 -9.11 14.59 -11.36
C GLU A 684 -9.98 13.91 -10.29
N VAL A 685 -10.47 14.68 -9.30
CA VAL A 685 -11.37 14.12 -8.28
C VAL A 685 -12.71 13.70 -8.86
N HIS A 686 -13.22 14.45 -9.84
CA HIS A 686 -14.46 14.06 -10.53
C HIS A 686 -14.29 12.74 -11.28
N GLN A 687 -13.16 12.56 -12.00
CA GLN A 687 -12.84 11.30 -12.64
C GLN A 687 -12.71 10.18 -11.59
N GLU A 688 -11.90 10.39 -10.54
CA GLU A 688 -11.59 9.36 -9.55
C GLU A 688 -12.83 8.92 -8.76
N THR A 689 -13.70 9.88 -8.37
CA THR A 689 -14.97 9.54 -7.68
C THR A 689 -15.94 8.77 -8.58
N SER A 690 -15.88 8.98 -9.91
CA SER A 690 -16.71 8.26 -10.87
C SER A 690 -16.36 6.77 -10.98
N ARG A 691 -15.17 6.37 -10.59
CA ARG A 691 -14.68 4.98 -10.61
C ARG A 691 -15.25 4.13 -9.47
N CYS A 692 -15.75 4.75 -8.40
CA CYS A 692 -16.30 4.02 -7.27
C CYS A 692 -17.54 3.20 -7.66
N LEU A 693 -17.49 1.88 -7.44
CA LEU A 693 -18.57 0.94 -7.77
C LEU A 693 -19.79 1.07 -6.84
N ARG A 694 -19.73 1.87 -5.79
CA ARG A 694 -20.83 2.05 -4.82
C ARG A 694 -21.32 0.72 -4.24
N CYS A 695 -20.36 -0.10 -3.77
CA CYS A 695 -20.63 -1.42 -3.20
C CYS A 695 -21.60 -1.39 -2.00
N ASP A 696 -21.75 -0.25 -1.35
CA ASP A 696 -22.69 0.01 -0.25
C ASP A 696 -24.18 -0.05 -0.65
N HIS A 697 -24.47 0.13 -1.92
CA HIS A 697 -25.86 0.33 -2.38
C HIS A 697 -26.53 -0.94 -2.88
N PHE A 698 -25.76 -1.88 -3.37
CA PHE A 698 -26.27 -3.05 -4.07
C PHE A 698 -26.35 -4.27 -3.17
N GLY A 699 -26.82 -4.26 -2.00
CA GLY A 699 -27.01 -5.45 -1.19
C GLY A 699 -25.73 -6.27 -0.95
N TYR A 700 -25.81 -7.20 -0.07
CA TYR A 700 -24.69 -8.02 0.34
C TYR A 700 -24.89 -9.49 0.00
N GLY A 701 -23.83 -10.10 -0.47
CA GLY A 701 -23.85 -11.52 -0.83
C GLY A 701 -24.81 -11.79 -1.96
N ILE A 702 -25.27 -13.02 -2.04
CA ILE A 702 -25.98 -13.49 -3.21
C ILE A 702 -27.32 -12.76 -3.43
N PHE A 703 -27.91 -12.07 -2.44
CA PHE A 703 -29.31 -11.73 -2.59
C PHE A 703 -29.92 -10.66 -1.68
N LYS A 704 -29.11 -9.87 -1.00
CA LYS A 704 -29.66 -8.82 -0.12
C LYS A 704 -29.27 -7.46 -0.62
N GLY A 705 -30.11 -6.87 -1.45
CA GLY A 705 -29.88 -5.55 -2.03
C GLY A 705 -30.05 -4.40 -1.08
N GLY A 706 -29.35 -3.31 -1.37
CA GLY A 706 -29.54 -2.01 -0.75
C GLY A 706 -28.71 -1.75 0.50
N ARG A 707 -28.51 -0.47 0.77
CA ARG A 707 -27.89 0.03 2.00
C ARG A 707 -28.82 -0.28 3.18
N SER A 708 -28.36 -1.05 4.14
CA SER A 708 -29.14 -1.34 5.34
C SER A 708 -29.00 -0.17 6.33
N SER A 709 -30.06 0.11 7.07
CA SER A 709 -30.04 1.10 8.15
C SER A 709 -29.12 0.75 9.32
N LYS A 710 -28.52 -0.46 9.28
CA LYS A 710 -27.61 -0.96 10.30
C LYS A 710 -26.12 -0.79 9.94
N TRP A 711 -25.82 -0.09 8.88
CA TRP A 711 -24.44 0.20 8.48
C TRP A 711 -23.88 1.33 9.32
#